data_1436217c25e1d4059c07f10729dea5c6
#
_entry.id   1436217c25e1d4059c07f10729dea5c6
#
_cell.length_a   1.000
_cell.length_b   1.000
_cell.length_c   1.000
_cell.angle_alpha   90.00
_cell.angle_beta   90.00
_cell.angle_gamma   90.00
#
_symmetry.space_group_name_H-M   'P 1'
#
loop_
_entity.id
_entity.type
_entity.pdbx_description
1 polymer ?
#
loop_
_entity_poly.entity_id
_entity_poly.type
_entity_poly.pdbx_seq_one_letter_code
_entity_poly.pdbx_strand_id
1 'polypeptide(L)'
;MSLPPGFLDEIRNRVPISRVIGKKVTWDLRKSNQARGDWWAPCPFHQEKSASFHCDDQKGFYYCFGCQAKGDVVSFLRDHDGLEFMDAVKLLAAEAGLTMPEPDPRARERTDRRTKLLDVTEAACRWFRLQLQTGAAAEARDYLTRRGLDAAALDRFEIGFAPDSRHALTGALREKGFDEAQIVEAGMSARPDGGGAAYDRFRGRIIFPIRDGRGRCIGFGGRAMEANARAKYLNSPETPLFDKGRNLYNLGPARSAVAKGQRMVVAEGYMDVIALARAGFEGAVAPLGTAITEDQLRLMWRVSPEPIIALDGDAAGQRAAQRLIDLALPLTGPGQALRFVVLPAGQDPDDLIKSAGPGAMGTLLDQARPLLDLLWAREVEGQVFDSPERKAALDRRLQEAVARIPDDLTRSHYTEEIRRKRWEVFGPGNRQRQQGQGVRSGTAGRSPARRGGASMGPRGPSVPVNLAAPAPGADLLEGATLLICALRPAMIPPVEARLEKLLPQNPDRAALLHDLLTQGDSAAGRRGLETLRRDAHLGLTPAVIQQQEDEAAAAILDNLLDRLEAERAASHELARAESEIQGEADEGLTWRISQIARARHRAERPELEATSDLNEDRPALSAQLSDWLSGQIWRKPSGR
;
A
#
# COMPACT_ATOMS: atom_id res chain seq x y z
N MET A 1 20.24 14.88 -19.14
CA MET A 1 20.96 13.76 -19.78
C MET A 1 20.58 12.50 -19.02
N SER A 2 20.08 11.47 -19.69
CA SER A 2 19.91 10.14 -19.09
C SER A 2 21.19 9.34 -19.34
N LEU A 3 21.77 8.83 -18.27
CA LEU A 3 22.92 7.94 -18.36
C LEU A 3 22.45 6.56 -18.84
N PRO A 4 23.25 5.80 -19.59
CA PRO A 4 22.93 4.43 -19.96
C PRO A 4 22.68 3.56 -18.70
N PRO A 5 21.79 2.56 -18.79
CA PRO A 5 21.62 1.61 -17.70
C PRO A 5 22.96 0.97 -17.31
N GLY A 6 23.25 0.90 -16.01
CA GLY A 6 24.48 0.30 -15.49
C GLY A 6 25.71 1.21 -15.46
N PHE A 7 25.70 2.39 -16.08
CA PHE A 7 26.88 3.29 -16.07
C PHE A 7 27.27 3.78 -14.67
N LEU A 8 26.26 4.08 -13.83
CA LEU A 8 26.51 4.46 -12.44
C LEU A 8 27.04 3.28 -11.61
N ASP A 9 26.58 2.07 -11.89
CA ASP A 9 27.05 0.88 -11.19
C ASP A 9 28.50 0.54 -11.60
N GLU A 10 28.85 0.79 -12.86
CA GLU A 10 30.23 0.64 -13.32
C GLU A 10 31.16 1.66 -12.64
N ILE A 11 30.73 2.91 -12.48
CA ILE A 11 31.46 3.92 -11.70
C ILE A 11 31.66 3.45 -10.26
N ARG A 12 30.60 2.99 -9.59
CA ARG A 12 30.65 2.51 -8.20
C ARG A 12 31.58 1.31 -8.02
N ASN A 13 31.61 0.40 -8.99
CA ASN A 13 32.48 -0.78 -8.96
C ASN A 13 33.97 -0.42 -9.17
N ARG A 14 34.28 0.65 -9.91
CA ARG A 14 35.64 1.07 -10.21
C ARG A 14 36.24 2.05 -9.21
N VAL A 15 35.39 2.82 -8.54
CA VAL A 15 35.84 3.88 -7.61
C VAL A 15 35.32 3.55 -6.21
N PRO A 16 36.17 2.96 -5.34
CA PRO A 16 35.83 2.76 -3.94
C PRO A 16 35.43 4.08 -3.29
N ILE A 17 34.33 4.05 -2.52
CA ILE A 17 33.82 5.26 -1.86
C ILE A 17 34.83 5.87 -0.90
N SER A 18 35.63 5.03 -0.22
CA SER A 18 36.72 5.47 0.67
C SER A 18 37.79 6.30 -0.02
N ARG A 19 38.06 6.01 -1.30
CA ARG A 19 39.04 6.76 -2.10
C ARG A 19 38.61 8.21 -2.34
N VAL A 20 37.31 8.41 -2.59
CA VAL A 20 36.75 9.75 -2.82
C VAL A 20 36.67 10.52 -1.52
N ILE A 21 36.08 9.89 -0.48
CA ILE A 21 35.91 10.51 0.84
C ILE A 21 37.26 10.76 1.52
N GLY A 22 38.23 9.86 1.37
CA GLY A 22 39.58 10.00 1.96
C GLY A 22 40.35 11.21 1.47
N LYS A 23 39.92 11.85 0.37
CA LYS A 23 40.45 13.17 -0.04
C LYS A 23 39.98 14.33 0.84
N LYS A 24 38.92 14.09 1.64
CA LYS A 24 38.23 15.12 2.45
C LYS A 24 38.37 14.87 3.96
N VAL A 25 38.61 13.62 4.37
CA VAL A 25 38.72 13.23 5.77
C VAL A 25 40.02 12.50 6.05
N THR A 26 40.45 12.51 7.30
CA THR A 26 41.56 11.67 7.77
C THR A 26 41.00 10.44 8.45
N TRP A 27 41.30 9.25 7.91
CA TRP A 27 40.82 7.99 8.44
C TRP A 27 41.43 7.69 9.82
N ASP A 28 40.60 7.24 10.76
CA ASP A 28 41.07 6.69 12.02
C ASP A 28 41.49 5.23 11.78
N LEU A 29 42.80 5.03 11.61
CA LEU A 29 43.39 3.72 11.30
C LEU A 29 43.24 2.71 12.45
N ARG A 30 42.96 3.15 13.68
CA ARG A 30 42.77 2.26 14.83
C ARG A 30 41.38 1.63 14.81
N LYS A 31 40.39 2.35 14.29
CA LYS A 31 39.00 1.95 14.21
C LYS A 31 38.64 1.32 12.85
N SER A 32 39.43 1.61 11.81
CA SER A 32 39.21 1.14 10.45
C SER A 32 39.81 -0.24 10.20
N ASN A 33 39.13 -1.04 9.36
CA ASN A 33 39.65 -2.32 8.86
C ASN A 33 39.85 -2.24 7.33
N GLN A 34 41.04 -1.81 6.93
CA GLN A 34 41.40 -1.59 5.51
C GLN A 34 41.22 -2.85 4.65
N ALA A 35 41.53 -4.05 5.20
CA ALA A 35 41.42 -5.31 4.46
C ALA A 35 39.97 -5.68 4.11
N ARG A 36 39.00 -5.14 4.86
CA ARG A 36 37.57 -5.33 4.62
C ARG A 36 36.92 -4.15 3.93
N GLY A 37 37.66 -3.06 3.64
CA GLY A 37 37.08 -1.83 3.08
C GLY A 37 36.21 -1.06 4.07
N ASP A 38 36.41 -1.26 5.37
CA ASP A 38 35.66 -0.65 6.47
C ASP A 38 36.47 0.52 7.04
N TRP A 39 35.96 1.75 6.88
CA TRP A 39 36.68 2.96 7.17
C TRP A 39 35.92 3.86 8.14
N TRP A 40 36.64 4.43 9.10
CA TRP A 40 36.10 5.33 10.10
C TRP A 40 36.83 6.65 10.14
N ALA A 41 36.12 7.78 10.29
CA ALA A 41 36.68 9.13 10.39
C ALA A 41 35.80 10.03 11.27
N PRO A 42 36.32 11.19 11.73
CA PRO A 42 35.46 12.30 12.13
C PRO A 42 34.56 12.74 10.97
N CYS A 43 33.32 13.09 11.26
CA CYS A 43 32.35 13.40 10.22
C CYS A 43 32.63 14.72 9.52
N PRO A 44 32.66 14.75 8.17
CA PRO A 44 32.91 16.00 7.42
C PRO A 44 31.67 16.92 7.39
N PHE A 45 30.48 16.45 7.78
CA PHE A 45 29.24 17.23 7.72
C PHE A 45 28.95 18.02 9.00
N HIS A 46 29.42 17.57 10.18
CA HIS A 46 29.07 18.22 11.47
C HIS A 46 30.25 18.43 12.40
N GLN A 47 31.48 18.46 11.90
CA GLN A 47 32.68 18.82 12.60
C GLN A 47 32.81 18.29 14.04
N GLU A 48 33.19 17.03 14.19
CA GLU A 48 33.45 16.40 15.47
C GLU A 48 34.90 15.89 15.57
N LYS A 49 35.31 15.53 16.81
CA LYS A 49 36.65 14.97 17.05
C LYS A 49 36.67 13.45 17.10
N SER A 50 35.53 12.82 17.33
CA SER A 50 35.38 11.37 17.40
C SER A 50 35.07 10.76 16.03
N ALA A 51 35.59 9.55 15.76
CA ALA A 51 35.28 8.83 14.53
C ALA A 51 33.89 8.21 14.59
N SER A 52 32.86 8.96 14.20
CA SER A 52 31.47 8.53 14.08
C SER A 52 30.99 8.36 12.63
N PHE A 53 31.80 8.77 11.68
CA PHE A 53 31.51 8.62 10.25
C PHE A 53 32.09 7.30 9.75
N HIS A 54 31.25 6.42 9.28
CA HIS A 54 31.56 5.10 8.76
C HIS A 54 31.41 5.06 7.25
N CYS A 55 32.33 4.40 6.56
CA CYS A 55 32.33 4.21 5.12
C CYS A 55 32.68 2.76 4.80
N ASP A 56 31.86 2.09 3.98
CA ASP A 56 31.99 0.70 3.61
C ASP A 56 32.15 0.57 2.08
N ASP A 57 33.35 0.18 1.64
CA ASP A 57 33.66 0.04 0.21
C ASP A 57 32.92 -1.12 -0.45
N GLN A 58 32.63 -2.21 0.28
CA GLN A 58 31.94 -3.37 -0.28
C GLN A 58 30.46 -3.07 -0.54
N LYS A 59 29.86 -2.29 0.35
CA LYS A 59 28.46 -1.87 0.23
C LYS A 59 28.31 -0.56 -0.56
N GLY A 60 29.42 0.17 -0.79
CA GLY A 60 29.44 1.43 -1.55
C GLY A 60 28.67 2.59 -0.89
N PHE A 61 28.58 2.61 0.45
CA PHE A 61 27.84 3.66 1.15
C PHE A 61 28.60 4.22 2.36
N TYR A 62 28.17 5.41 2.82
CA TYR A 62 28.59 6.00 4.09
C TYR A 62 27.40 6.25 5.03
N TYR A 63 27.69 6.23 6.33
CA TYR A 63 26.73 6.57 7.38
C TYR A 63 27.44 7.27 8.55
N CYS A 64 26.87 8.36 9.03
CA CYS A 64 27.34 9.04 10.24
C CYS A 64 26.42 8.72 11.42
N PHE A 65 26.95 8.13 12.48
CA PHE A 65 26.22 7.83 13.70
C PHE A 65 25.89 9.05 14.54
N GLY A 66 26.58 10.19 14.32
CA GLY A 66 26.32 11.47 15.01
C GLY A 66 25.16 12.25 14.36
N CYS A 67 25.31 12.67 13.11
CA CYS A 67 24.30 13.50 12.42
C CYS A 67 23.37 12.74 11.47
N GLN A 68 23.51 11.41 11.36
CA GLN A 68 22.70 10.52 10.51
C GLN A 68 22.83 10.80 9.00
N ALA A 69 23.81 11.59 8.57
CA ALA A 69 24.12 11.76 7.14
C ALA A 69 24.47 10.39 6.52
N LYS A 70 23.88 10.07 5.39
CA LYS A 70 24.05 8.79 4.71
C LYS A 70 23.89 8.92 3.19
N GLY A 71 24.57 8.08 2.44
CA GLY A 71 24.46 8.07 0.99
C GLY A 71 25.55 7.24 0.31
N ASP A 72 25.55 7.27 -1.01
CA ASP A 72 26.60 6.72 -1.86
C ASP A 72 27.64 7.78 -2.24
N VAL A 73 28.61 7.42 -3.05
CA VAL A 73 29.69 8.31 -3.50
C VAL A 73 29.17 9.55 -4.27
N VAL A 74 28.08 9.41 -5.03
CA VAL A 74 27.47 10.52 -5.77
C VAL A 74 26.77 11.47 -4.80
N SER A 75 26.01 10.90 -3.85
CA SER A 75 25.34 11.67 -2.78
C SER A 75 26.36 12.45 -1.95
N PHE A 76 27.51 11.83 -1.60
CA PHE A 76 28.57 12.49 -0.85
C PHE A 76 29.08 13.76 -1.56
N LEU A 77 29.40 13.67 -2.85
CA LEU A 77 29.89 14.82 -3.62
C LEU A 77 28.82 15.92 -3.77
N ARG A 78 27.55 15.54 -3.85
CA ARG A 78 26.46 16.51 -3.92
C ARG A 78 26.24 17.23 -2.58
N ASP A 79 26.23 16.47 -1.50
CA ASP A 79 25.85 16.97 -0.18
C ASP A 79 27.03 17.68 0.51
N HIS A 80 28.27 17.23 0.27
CA HIS A 80 29.48 17.81 0.86
C HIS A 80 30.12 18.90 -0.02
N ASP A 81 30.29 18.63 -1.33
CA ASP A 81 30.96 19.55 -2.24
C ASP A 81 29.96 20.48 -2.98
N GLY A 82 28.64 20.29 -2.79
CA GLY A 82 27.62 21.12 -3.44
C GLY A 82 27.52 20.91 -4.95
N LEU A 83 28.03 19.79 -5.48
CA LEU A 83 28.04 19.54 -6.92
C LEU A 83 26.67 19.17 -7.43
N GLU A 84 26.32 19.61 -8.64
CA GLU A 84 25.17 19.08 -9.36
C GLU A 84 25.40 17.59 -9.73
N PHE A 85 24.31 16.82 -9.79
CA PHE A 85 24.37 15.36 -10.04
C PHE A 85 25.27 14.99 -11.23
N MET A 86 25.11 15.69 -12.36
CA MET A 86 25.90 15.39 -13.56
C MET A 86 27.36 15.76 -13.44
N ASP A 87 27.69 16.76 -12.65
CA ASP A 87 29.09 17.17 -12.44
C ASP A 87 29.78 16.22 -11.46
N ALA A 88 29.06 15.73 -10.44
CA ALA A 88 29.57 14.65 -9.60
C ALA A 88 29.82 13.37 -10.41
N VAL A 89 28.91 13.00 -11.31
CA VAL A 89 29.06 11.83 -12.19
C VAL A 89 30.24 12.00 -13.15
N LYS A 90 30.46 13.18 -13.77
CA LYS A 90 31.62 13.46 -14.63
C LYS A 90 32.94 13.31 -13.86
N LEU A 91 32.99 13.85 -12.65
CA LEU A 91 34.17 13.75 -11.80
C LEU A 91 34.49 12.30 -11.47
N LEU A 92 33.49 11.53 -11.08
CA LEU A 92 33.66 10.12 -10.76
C LEU A 92 33.98 9.27 -11.99
N ALA A 93 33.37 9.54 -13.15
CA ALA A 93 33.69 8.87 -14.40
C ALA A 93 35.16 9.10 -14.80
N ALA A 94 35.63 10.34 -14.70
CA ALA A 94 37.05 10.64 -14.93
C ALA A 94 37.99 9.90 -13.95
N GLU A 95 37.61 9.79 -12.68
CA GLU A 95 38.36 9.04 -11.67
C GLU A 95 38.31 7.51 -11.91
N ALA A 96 37.20 7.02 -12.45
CA ALA A 96 37.02 5.63 -12.87
C ALA A 96 37.77 5.29 -14.18
N GLY A 97 38.31 6.26 -14.87
CA GLY A 97 38.87 6.08 -16.23
C GLY A 97 37.82 5.77 -17.28
N LEU A 98 36.57 6.20 -17.03
CA LEU A 98 35.44 6.03 -17.95
C LEU A 98 35.20 7.29 -18.74
N THR A 99 35.03 7.14 -20.05
CA THR A 99 34.56 8.25 -20.90
C THR A 99 33.08 8.47 -20.67
N MET A 100 32.67 9.72 -20.46
CA MET A 100 31.26 10.07 -20.39
C MET A 100 30.56 9.65 -21.67
N PRO A 101 29.42 8.96 -21.58
CA PRO A 101 28.63 8.61 -22.74
C PRO A 101 28.29 9.87 -23.56
N GLU A 102 28.47 9.83 -24.86
CA GLU A 102 28.02 10.90 -25.73
C GLU A 102 26.50 11.07 -25.58
N PRO A 103 26.02 12.31 -25.48
CA PRO A 103 24.59 12.57 -25.42
C PRO A 103 23.93 12.03 -26.68
N ASP A 104 22.96 11.11 -26.52
CA ASP A 104 22.12 10.66 -27.64
C ASP A 104 21.53 11.90 -28.35
N PRO A 105 21.84 12.15 -29.65
CA PRO A 105 21.31 13.29 -30.38
C PRO A 105 19.78 13.38 -30.30
N ARG A 106 19.10 12.24 -30.33
CA ARG A 106 17.63 12.16 -30.20
C ARG A 106 17.16 12.55 -28.79
N ALA A 107 17.92 12.22 -27.75
CA ALA A 107 17.61 12.65 -26.38
C ALA A 107 17.77 14.16 -26.24
N ARG A 108 18.78 14.76 -26.89
CA ARG A 108 18.98 16.21 -26.93
C ARG A 108 17.84 16.90 -27.67
N GLU A 109 17.47 16.43 -28.85
CA GLU A 109 16.34 16.96 -29.61
C GLU A 109 15.01 16.89 -28.82
N ARG A 110 14.75 15.77 -28.11
CA ARG A 110 13.59 15.64 -27.24
C ARG A 110 13.61 16.65 -26.09
N THR A 111 14.78 16.89 -25.49
CA THR A 111 14.93 17.85 -24.40
C THR A 111 14.71 19.26 -24.92
N ASP A 112 15.31 19.63 -26.07
CA ASP A 112 15.16 20.95 -26.70
C ASP A 112 13.71 21.20 -27.11
N ARG A 113 13.04 20.20 -27.72
CA ARG A 113 11.61 20.26 -28.06
C ARG A 113 10.76 20.46 -26.81
N ARG A 114 11.03 19.71 -25.74
CA ARG A 114 10.32 19.86 -24.47
C ARG A 114 10.51 21.25 -23.87
N THR A 115 11.70 21.80 -23.92
CA THR A 115 12.00 23.16 -23.43
C THR A 115 11.20 24.19 -24.19
N LYS A 116 11.19 24.13 -25.55
CA LYS A 116 10.38 25.04 -26.38
C LYS A 116 8.89 24.98 -26.04
N LEU A 117 8.33 23.79 -25.81
CA LEU A 117 6.93 23.64 -25.42
C LEU A 117 6.65 24.24 -24.03
N LEU A 118 7.59 24.10 -23.07
CA LEU A 118 7.49 24.74 -21.76
C LEU A 118 7.49 26.27 -21.87
N ASP A 119 8.30 26.84 -22.77
CA ASP A 119 8.31 28.28 -23.00
C ASP A 119 6.96 28.77 -23.55
N VAL A 120 6.30 28.00 -24.41
CA VAL A 120 4.94 28.28 -24.91
C VAL A 120 3.94 28.30 -23.75
N THR A 121 3.94 27.24 -22.90
CA THR A 121 2.97 27.15 -21.80
C THR A 121 3.20 28.21 -20.73
N GLU A 122 4.45 28.56 -20.41
CA GLU A 122 4.77 29.67 -19.49
C GLU A 122 4.34 31.04 -20.09
N ALA A 123 4.53 31.24 -21.39
CA ALA A 123 4.07 32.45 -22.07
C ALA A 123 2.54 32.55 -22.05
N ALA A 124 1.84 31.43 -22.27
CA ALA A 124 0.37 31.34 -22.19
C ALA A 124 -0.10 31.62 -20.74
N CYS A 125 0.54 31.07 -19.73
CA CYS A 125 0.22 31.31 -18.33
C CYS A 125 0.28 32.81 -18.00
N ARG A 126 1.37 33.47 -18.35
CA ARG A 126 1.51 34.92 -18.18
C ARG A 126 0.45 35.70 -18.92
N TRP A 127 0.09 35.29 -20.14
CA TRP A 127 -0.94 35.96 -20.94
C TRP A 127 -2.33 35.80 -20.28
N PHE A 128 -2.72 34.61 -19.84
CA PHE A 128 -3.99 34.39 -19.17
C PHE A 128 -4.11 35.20 -17.86
N ARG A 129 -3.02 35.31 -17.08
CA ARG A 129 -3.00 36.16 -15.88
C ARG A 129 -3.24 37.64 -16.21
N LEU A 130 -2.63 38.15 -17.29
CA LEU A 130 -2.87 39.50 -17.77
C LEU A 130 -4.31 39.69 -18.22
N GLN A 131 -4.91 38.73 -18.93
CA GLN A 131 -6.30 38.80 -19.37
C GLN A 131 -7.29 38.88 -18.19
N LEU A 132 -6.97 38.26 -17.05
CA LEU A 132 -7.80 38.36 -15.84
C LEU A 132 -7.93 39.81 -15.33
N GLN A 133 -6.98 40.70 -15.64
CA GLN A 133 -6.99 42.11 -15.24
C GLN A 133 -7.76 43.01 -16.24
N THR A 134 -8.17 42.49 -17.41
CA THR A 134 -8.88 43.26 -18.44
C THR A 134 -10.37 43.39 -18.15
N GLY A 135 -11.04 44.32 -18.86
CA GLY A 135 -12.49 44.46 -18.80
C GLY A 135 -13.27 43.22 -19.20
N ALA A 136 -12.73 42.43 -20.15
CA ALA A 136 -13.32 41.15 -20.60
C ALA A 136 -13.46 40.10 -19.49
N ALA A 137 -12.71 40.22 -18.41
CA ALA A 137 -12.73 39.28 -17.29
C ALA A 137 -13.57 39.78 -16.08
N ALA A 138 -14.40 40.83 -16.22
CA ALA A 138 -15.17 41.38 -15.11
C ALA A 138 -16.02 40.31 -14.42
N GLU A 139 -16.82 39.56 -15.15
CA GLU A 139 -17.65 38.47 -14.61
C GLU A 139 -16.83 37.36 -13.95
N ALA A 140 -15.67 37.05 -14.50
CA ALA A 140 -14.77 36.07 -13.93
C ALA A 140 -14.20 36.54 -12.58
N ARG A 141 -13.80 37.82 -12.48
CA ARG A 141 -13.35 38.40 -11.20
C ARG A 141 -14.46 38.41 -10.17
N ASP A 142 -15.69 38.80 -10.56
CA ASP A 142 -16.86 38.79 -9.66
C ASP A 142 -17.17 37.37 -9.17
N TYR A 143 -17.08 36.37 -10.05
CA TYR A 143 -17.24 34.98 -9.67
C TYR A 143 -16.17 34.56 -8.65
N LEU A 144 -14.88 34.84 -8.90
CA LEU A 144 -13.77 34.49 -8.03
C LEU A 144 -13.89 35.19 -6.66
N THR A 145 -14.32 36.47 -6.65
CA THR A 145 -14.59 37.22 -5.41
C THR A 145 -15.73 36.60 -4.61
N ARG A 146 -16.84 36.23 -5.26
CA ARG A 146 -17.96 35.51 -4.58
C ARG A 146 -17.52 34.15 -4.03
N ARG A 147 -16.56 33.51 -4.68
CA ARG A 147 -15.93 32.29 -4.15
C ARG A 147 -14.91 32.57 -3.05
N GLY A 148 -14.70 33.84 -2.70
CA GLY A 148 -13.82 34.25 -1.61
C GLY A 148 -12.34 34.32 -1.98
N LEU A 149 -11.96 34.27 -3.27
CA LEU A 149 -10.57 34.40 -3.68
C LEU A 149 -10.17 35.90 -3.72
N ASP A 150 -9.21 36.23 -2.87
CA ASP A 150 -8.56 37.53 -2.84
C ASP A 150 -7.39 37.63 -3.84
N ALA A 151 -6.80 38.79 -3.97
CA ALA A 151 -5.69 39.04 -4.88
C ALA A 151 -4.46 38.14 -4.57
N ALA A 152 -4.21 37.88 -3.29
CA ALA A 152 -3.10 37.02 -2.87
C ALA A 152 -3.33 35.55 -3.30
N ALA A 153 -4.57 35.05 -3.20
CA ALA A 153 -4.93 33.73 -3.69
C ALA A 153 -4.85 33.64 -5.22
N LEU A 154 -5.33 34.67 -5.94
CA LEU A 154 -5.24 34.71 -7.40
C LEU A 154 -3.78 34.67 -7.87
N ASP A 155 -2.90 35.37 -7.19
CA ASP A 155 -1.47 35.38 -7.50
C ASP A 155 -0.78 34.07 -7.12
N ARG A 156 -1.06 33.56 -5.91
CA ARG A 156 -0.50 32.28 -5.41
C ARG A 156 -0.81 31.11 -6.33
N PHE A 157 -2.05 31.01 -6.82
CA PHE A 157 -2.49 29.93 -7.71
C PHE A 157 -2.40 30.31 -9.18
N GLU A 158 -1.84 31.50 -9.51
CA GLU A 158 -1.63 32.01 -10.86
C GLU A 158 -2.89 31.95 -11.74
N ILE A 159 -4.05 32.21 -11.12
CA ILE A 159 -5.33 32.13 -11.81
C ILE A 159 -5.38 33.16 -12.92
N GLY A 160 -5.83 32.72 -14.10
CA GLY A 160 -5.96 33.53 -15.29
C GLY A 160 -7.36 33.49 -15.89
N PHE A 161 -7.51 34.16 -17.00
CA PHE A 161 -8.74 34.15 -17.79
C PHE A 161 -8.44 33.97 -19.28
N ALA A 162 -9.21 33.13 -19.95
CA ALA A 162 -9.22 33.01 -21.40
C ALA A 162 -10.46 33.74 -21.94
N PRO A 163 -10.31 34.88 -22.64
CA PRO A 163 -11.42 35.58 -23.29
C PRO A 163 -12.17 34.69 -24.28
N ASP A 164 -13.42 34.98 -24.54
CA ASP A 164 -14.17 34.27 -25.59
C ASP A 164 -13.76 34.77 -26.98
N SER A 165 -12.60 34.31 -27.42
CA SER A 165 -12.01 34.61 -28.71
C SER A 165 -11.43 33.36 -29.34
N ARG A 166 -11.52 33.25 -30.67
CA ARG A 166 -11.00 32.08 -31.39
C ARG A 166 -9.48 32.08 -31.57
N HIS A 167 -8.84 33.26 -31.55
CA HIS A 167 -7.45 33.42 -31.96
C HIS A 167 -6.63 34.39 -31.10
N ALA A 168 -7.15 34.89 -29.99
CA ALA A 168 -6.47 35.89 -29.18
C ALA A 168 -5.19 35.37 -28.55
N LEU A 169 -5.21 34.17 -27.97
CA LEU A 169 -4.01 33.52 -27.40
C LEU A 169 -3.02 33.16 -28.50
N THR A 170 -3.51 32.49 -29.55
CA THR A 170 -2.66 32.08 -30.70
C THR A 170 -1.95 33.29 -31.32
N GLY A 171 -2.68 34.40 -31.53
CA GLY A 171 -2.12 35.66 -32.03
C GLY A 171 -1.00 36.20 -31.11
N ALA A 172 -1.30 36.33 -29.83
CA ALA A 172 -0.34 36.83 -28.84
C ALA A 172 0.91 35.94 -28.69
N LEU A 173 0.78 34.62 -28.82
CA LEU A 173 1.95 33.71 -28.80
C LEU A 173 2.77 33.82 -30.09
N ARG A 174 2.13 33.98 -31.26
CA ARG A 174 2.84 34.20 -32.52
C ARG A 174 3.61 35.52 -32.53
N GLU A 175 3.04 36.59 -32.00
CA GLU A 175 3.75 37.88 -31.81
C GLU A 175 4.99 37.76 -30.94
N LYS A 176 5.01 36.78 -30.00
CA LYS A 176 6.19 36.44 -29.20
C LYS A 176 7.20 35.53 -29.89
N GLY A 177 6.94 35.16 -31.15
CA GLY A 177 7.85 34.36 -31.97
C GLY A 177 7.65 32.84 -31.87
N PHE A 178 6.56 32.35 -31.27
CA PHE A 178 6.26 30.91 -31.25
C PHE A 178 5.57 30.47 -32.55
N ASP A 179 6.01 29.34 -33.10
CA ASP A 179 5.38 28.74 -34.26
C ASP A 179 4.01 28.12 -33.96
N GLU A 180 3.08 28.21 -34.91
CA GLU A 180 1.73 27.64 -34.74
C GLU A 180 1.78 26.12 -34.43
N ALA A 181 2.73 25.39 -35.02
CA ALA A 181 2.92 23.96 -34.73
C ALA A 181 3.28 23.71 -33.25
N GLN A 182 4.14 24.53 -32.66
CA GLN A 182 4.53 24.48 -31.24
C GLN A 182 3.33 24.83 -30.33
N ILE A 183 2.52 25.83 -30.73
CA ILE A 183 1.34 26.27 -29.97
C ILE A 183 0.30 25.15 -29.94
N VAL A 184 0.06 24.47 -31.07
CA VAL A 184 -0.85 23.32 -31.17
C VAL A 184 -0.30 22.12 -30.38
N GLU A 185 0.99 21.82 -30.52
CA GLU A 185 1.64 20.72 -29.81
C GLU A 185 1.65 20.91 -28.30
N ALA A 186 1.79 22.16 -27.83
CA ALA A 186 1.65 22.50 -26.40
C ALA A 186 0.20 22.44 -25.90
N GLY A 187 -0.79 22.17 -26.79
CA GLY A 187 -2.20 22.04 -26.45
C GLY A 187 -2.92 23.37 -26.21
N MET A 188 -2.34 24.51 -26.60
CA MET A 188 -2.95 25.83 -26.45
C MET A 188 -3.98 26.10 -27.53
N SER A 189 -3.78 25.55 -28.70
CA SER A 189 -4.70 25.63 -29.84
C SER A 189 -5.04 24.24 -30.37
N ALA A 190 -6.16 24.13 -31.06
CA ALA A 190 -6.60 22.93 -31.73
C ALA A 190 -6.86 23.19 -33.21
N ARG A 191 -6.67 22.20 -34.08
CA ARG A 191 -7.08 22.25 -35.45
C ARG A 191 -8.40 21.50 -35.66
N PRO A 192 -9.33 22.01 -36.45
CA PRO A 192 -10.54 21.26 -36.79
C PRO A 192 -10.22 19.97 -37.58
N ASP A 193 -10.99 18.91 -37.38
CA ASP A 193 -10.80 17.61 -38.07
C ASP A 193 -10.94 17.72 -39.59
N GLY A 194 -11.70 18.69 -40.08
CA GLY A 194 -11.89 19.00 -41.51
C GLY A 194 -10.82 19.90 -42.13
N GLY A 195 -9.75 20.23 -41.44
CA GLY A 195 -8.76 21.23 -41.87
C GLY A 195 -9.22 22.66 -41.54
N GLY A 196 -8.32 23.63 -41.68
CA GLY A 196 -8.57 25.04 -41.37
C GLY A 196 -7.58 25.62 -40.38
N ALA A 197 -7.76 26.92 -40.05
CA ALA A 197 -6.90 27.63 -39.12
C ALA A 197 -7.05 27.07 -37.69
N ALA A 198 -5.94 26.98 -36.97
CA ALA A 198 -5.96 26.61 -35.57
C ALA A 198 -6.73 27.66 -34.77
N TYR A 199 -7.46 27.20 -33.74
CA TYR A 199 -8.25 28.05 -32.85
C TYR A 199 -7.86 27.81 -31.39
N ASP A 200 -8.04 28.84 -30.56
CA ASP A 200 -7.73 28.78 -29.12
C ASP A 200 -8.58 27.71 -28.45
N ARG A 201 -7.94 26.79 -27.71
CA ARG A 201 -8.63 25.70 -27.02
C ARG A 201 -9.47 26.19 -25.87
N PHE A 202 -8.94 27.15 -25.08
CA PHE A 202 -9.61 27.73 -23.94
C PHE A 202 -10.28 29.05 -24.34
N ARG A 203 -11.59 29.15 -24.12
CA ARG A 203 -12.39 30.32 -24.47
C ARG A 203 -13.48 30.52 -23.43
N GLY A 204 -13.70 31.77 -22.97
CA GLY A 204 -14.71 32.11 -21.95
C GLY A 204 -14.52 31.33 -20.64
N ARG A 205 -13.24 31.17 -20.20
CA ARG A 205 -12.94 30.30 -19.05
C ARG A 205 -11.98 30.94 -18.05
N ILE A 206 -12.21 30.69 -16.78
CA ILE A 206 -11.20 30.87 -15.73
C ILE A 206 -10.17 29.78 -15.91
N ILE A 207 -8.89 30.14 -15.86
CA ILE A 207 -7.76 29.24 -16.14
C ILE A 207 -6.96 28.97 -14.86
N PHE A 208 -6.68 27.68 -14.64
CA PHE A 208 -5.87 27.15 -13.56
C PHE A 208 -4.62 26.50 -14.16
N PRO A 209 -3.42 27.07 -13.99
CA PRO A 209 -2.20 26.47 -14.49
C PRO A 209 -1.89 25.17 -13.74
N ILE A 210 -1.46 24.16 -14.48
CA ILE A 210 -1.03 22.89 -13.94
C ILE A 210 0.48 22.84 -14.02
N ARG A 211 1.15 22.68 -12.85
CA ARG A 211 2.61 22.67 -12.75
C ARG A 211 3.14 21.29 -12.40
N ASP A 212 4.28 20.95 -12.97
CA ASP A 212 4.99 19.72 -12.61
C ASP A 212 5.68 19.85 -11.23
N GLY A 213 6.30 18.75 -10.75
CA GLY A 213 7.00 18.74 -9.46
C GLY A 213 8.22 19.67 -9.37
N ARG A 214 8.64 20.31 -10.49
CA ARG A 214 9.70 21.33 -10.56
C ARG A 214 9.12 22.75 -10.70
N GLY A 215 7.81 22.89 -10.64
CA GLY A 215 7.13 24.18 -10.73
C GLY A 215 6.94 24.70 -12.16
N ARG A 216 7.25 23.96 -13.22
CA ARG A 216 7.08 24.37 -14.62
C ARG A 216 5.64 24.16 -15.07
N CYS A 217 5.05 25.10 -15.79
CA CYS A 217 3.71 24.99 -16.32
C CYS A 217 3.67 23.93 -17.45
N ILE A 218 2.88 22.87 -17.27
CA ILE A 218 2.78 21.76 -18.21
C ILE A 218 1.42 21.68 -18.92
N GLY A 219 0.43 22.44 -18.43
CA GLY A 219 -0.92 22.44 -18.98
C GLY A 219 -1.85 23.34 -18.16
N PHE A 220 -3.12 23.29 -18.47
CA PHE A 220 -4.14 24.14 -17.85
C PHE A 220 -5.45 23.39 -17.65
N GLY A 221 -6.16 23.74 -16.58
CA GLY A 221 -7.57 23.50 -16.42
C GLY A 221 -8.36 24.78 -16.69
N GLY A 222 -9.52 24.68 -17.35
CA GLY A 222 -10.36 25.83 -17.68
C GLY A 222 -11.79 25.63 -17.22
N ARG A 223 -12.30 26.44 -16.28
CA ARG A 223 -13.69 26.43 -15.83
C ARG A 223 -14.51 27.40 -16.67
N ALA A 224 -15.56 26.89 -17.32
CA ALA A 224 -16.45 27.73 -18.12
C ALA A 224 -17.18 28.77 -17.28
N MET A 225 -17.31 29.98 -17.83
CA MET A 225 -18.15 31.04 -17.25
C MET A 225 -19.59 30.85 -17.62
N GLU A 226 -19.85 30.39 -18.83
CA GLU A 226 -21.19 30.13 -19.35
C GLU A 226 -21.84 28.92 -18.66
N ALA A 227 -23.08 29.06 -18.19
CA ALA A 227 -23.83 28.04 -17.46
C ALA A 227 -24.14 26.81 -18.34
N ASN A 228 -24.40 27.02 -19.63
CA ASN A 228 -24.78 25.98 -20.59
C ASN A 228 -23.57 25.42 -21.40
N ALA A 229 -22.36 25.69 -20.95
CA ALA A 229 -21.17 25.17 -21.62
C ALA A 229 -21.19 23.64 -21.65
N ARG A 230 -20.83 23.05 -22.80
CA ARG A 230 -20.78 21.59 -23.02
C ARG A 230 -19.97 20.84 -21.96
N ALA A 231 -18.96 21.50 -21.38
CA ALA A 231 -18.16 20.98 -20.28
C ALA A 231 -17.87 22.11 -19.27
N LYS A 232 -18.30 21.93 -18.01
CA LYS A 232 -18.01 22.85 -16.92
C LYS A 232 -16.50 23.03 -16.73
N TYR A 233 -15.75 21.94 -16.75
CA TYR A 233 -14.28 21.94 -16.71
C TYR A 233 -13.71 21.32 -17.99
N LEU A 234 -12.66 21.94 -18.51
CA LEU A 234 -11.90 21.49 -19.68
C LEU A 234 -10.42 21.52 -19.32
N ASN A 235 -9.74 20.39 -19.49
CA ASN A 235 -8.29 20.30 -19.28
C ASN A 235 -7.52 20.34 -20.60
N SER A 236 -6.22 20.66 -20.55
CA SER A 236 -5.30 20.45 -21.66
C SER A 236 -5.43 19.04 -22.22
N PRO A 237 -5.24 18.85 -23.52
CA PRO A 237 -5.14 17.52 -24.12
C PRO A 237 -3.87 16.83 -23.64
N GLU A 238 -3.75 15.53 -23.91
CA GLU A 238 -2.47 14.84 -23.78
C GLU A 238 -1.44 15.48 -24.71
N THR A 239 -0.26 15.82 -24.17
CA THR A 239 0.83 16.46 -24.90
C THR A 239 2.17 15.85 -24.46
N PRO A 240 3.29 16.15 -25.13
CA PRO A 240 4.61 15.73 -24.66
C PRO A 240 4.97 16.28 -23.26
N LEU A 241 4.26 17.33 -22.78
CA LEU A 241 4.44 17.91 -21.45
C LEU A 241 3.47 17.34 -20.41
N PHE A 242 2.25 17.02 -20.81
CA PHE A 242 1.12 16.83 -19.92
C PHE A 242 0.39 15.51 -20.19
N ASP A 243 0.33 14.69 -19.16
CA ASP A 243 -0.47 13.47 -19.08
C ASP A 243 -1.38 13.60 -17.84
N LYS A 244 -2.68 13.73 -18.06
CA LYS A 244 -3.66 13.93 -16.97
C LYS A 244 -3.71 12.76 -16.00
N GLY A 245 -3.39 11.54 -16.47
CA GLY A 245 -3.37 10.34 -15.64
C GLY A 245 -2.12 10.20 -14.76
N ARG A 246 -1.10 11.03 -14.97
CA ARG A 246 0.19 10.97 -14.25
C ARG A 246 0.52 12.22 -13.46
N ASN A 247 -0.35 13.21 -13.50
CA ASN A 247 -0.16 14.48 -12.83
C ASN A 247 -1.29 14.76 -11.84
N LEU A 248 -0.98 15.56 -10.82
CA LEU A 248 -1.93 16.08 -9.84
C LEU A 248 -1.82 17.59 -9.80
N TYR A 249 -2.96 18.27 -9.67
CA TYR A 249 -2.98 19.71 -9.43
C TYR A 249 -2.36 20.04 -8.07
N ASN A 250 -1.60 21.11 -7.99
CA ASN A 250 -0.93 21.62 -6.78
C ASN A 250 0.12 20.67 -6.16
N LEU A 251 0.64 19.70 -6.89
CA LEU A 251 1.56 18.68 -6.33
C LEU A 251 2.86 19.27 -5.75
N GLY A 252 3.47 20.26 -6.41
CA GLY A 252 4.74 20.86 -5.96
C GLY A 252 4.64 21.50 -4.57
N PRO A 253 3.75 22.48 -4.38
CA PRO A 253 3.47 23.08 -3.08
C PRO A 253 3.04 22.06 -2.02
N ALA A 254 2.14 21.13 -2.38
CA ALA A 254 1.66 20.09 -1.47
C ALA A 254 2.79 19.18 -0.98
N ARG A 255 3.71 18.76 -1.87
CA ARG A 255 4.89 17.97 -1.47
C ARG A 255 5.75 18.71 -0.46
N SER A 256 5.94 20.02 -0.65
CA SER A 256 6.72 20.85 0.28
C SER A 256 6.03 20.99 1.65
N ALA A 257 4.70 21.06 1.67
CA ALA A 257 3.91 21.11 2.90
C ALA A 257 3.93 19.76 3.64
N VAL A 258 3.78 18.65 2.92
CA VAL A 258 3.84 17.30 3.49
C VAL A 258 5.22 17.00 4.08
N ALA A 259 6.30 17.44 3.41
CA ALA A 259 7.65 17.31 3.94
C ALA A 259 7.87 18.10 5.25
N LYS A 260 7.04 19.12 5.53
CA LYS A 260 7.00 19.86 6.79
C LYS A 260 6.02 19.28 7.83
N GLY A 261 5.48 18.08 7.58
CA GLY A 261 4.59 17.36 8.50
C GLY A 261 3.11 17.61 8.29
N GLN A 262 2.68 18.31 7.25
CA GLN A 262 1.26 18.43 6.92
C GLN A 262 0.73 17.13 6.28
N ARG A 263 -0.59 16.91 6.41
CA ARG A 263 -1.27 15.77 5.78
C ARG A 263 -1.46 16.02 4.29
N MET A 264 -1.33 14.98 3.47
CA MET A 264 -1.76 15.03 2.08
C MET A 264 -3.26 14.80 2.00
N VAL A 265 -3.99 15.77 1.42
CA VAL A 265 -5.44 15.72 1.22
C VAL A 265 -5.74 15.72 -0.28
N VAL A 266 -6.49 14.75 -0.75
CA VAL A 266 -6.87 14.62 -2.16
C VAL A 266 -8.34 15.01 -2.30
N ALA A 267 -8.62 16.11 -2.98
CA ALA A 267 -9.97 16.59 -3.29
C ALA A 267 -10.32 16.34 -4.77
N GLU A 268 -11.57 16.56 -5.17
CA GLU A 268 -12.01 16.24 -6.53
C GLU A 268 -11.65 17.32 -7.56
N GLY A 269 -11.56 18.60 -7.15
CA GLY A 269 -11.43 19.73 -8.08
C GLY A 269 -10.43 20.81 -7.70
N TYR A 270 -10.20 21.72 -8.66
CA TYR A 270 -9.30 22.86 -8.49
C TYR A 270 -9.73 23.80 -7.35
N MET A 271 -11.02 24.10 -7.28
CA MET A 271 -11.58 25.04 -6.29
C MET A 271 -11.45 24.48 -4.88
N ASP A 272 -11.65 23.17 -4.72
CA ASP A 272 -11.55 22.48 -3.43
C ASP A 272 -10.12 22.52 -2.90
N VAL A 273 -9.13 22.25 -3.78
CA VAL A 273 -7.72 22.37 -3.43
C VAL A 273 -7.37 23.79 -3.01
N ILE A 274 -7.85 24.79 -3.74
CA ILE A 274 -7.60 26.21 -3.41
C ILE A 274 -8.24 26.55 -2.06
N ALA A 275 -9.48 26.14 -1.81
CA ALA A 275 -10.17 26.37 -0.55
C ALA A 275 -9.45 25.70 0.63
N LEU A 276 -9.06 24.42 0.47
CA LEU A 276 -8.29 23.67 1.46
C LEU A 276 -6.94 24.34 1.77
N ALA A 277 -6.17 24.69 0.74
CA ALA A 277 -4.85 25.32 0.93
C ALA A 277 -4.95 26.69 1.60
N ARG A 278 -5.99 27.49 1.30
CA ARG A 278 -6.27 28.77 1.98
C ARG A 278 -6.71 28.59 3.43
N ALA A 279 -7.39 27.49 3.71
CA ALA A 279 -7.80 27.12 5.06
C ALA A 279 -6.67 26.53 5.92
N GLY A 280 -5.43 26.46 5.39
CA GLY A 280 -4.27 25.95 6.11
C GLY A 280 -3.91 24.50 5.80
N PHE A 281 -4.69 23.79 4.96
CA PHE A 281 -4.40 22.43 4.52
C PHE A 281 -3.57 22.46 3.22
N GLU A 282 -2.31 22.92 3.33
CA GLU A 282 -1.45 23.19 2.17
C GLU A 282 -1.01 21.91 1.42
N GLY A 283 -1.14 20.73 2.04
CA GLY A 283 -0.92 19.43 1.41
C GLY A 283 -2.05 18.98 0.47
N ALA A 284 -2.98 19.87 0.08
CA ALA A 284 -4.10 19.56 -0.78
C ALA A 284 -3.70 19.42 -2.25
N VAL A 285 -4.22 18.37 -2.93
CA VAL A 285 -4.04 18.08 -4.36
C VAL A 285 -5.36 17.61 -4.98
N ALA A 286 -5.46 17.62 -6.31
CA ALA A 286 -6.60 17.02 -7.02
C ALA A 286 -6.15 16.26 -8.28
N PRO A 287 -6.86 15.19 -8.68
CA PRO A 287 -6.75 14.60 -10.00
C PRO A 287 -7.28 15.56 -11.06
N LEU A 288 -6.92 15.33 -12.32
CA LEU A 288 -7.17 16.28 -13.40
C LEU A 288 -8.39 15.91 -14.25
N GLY A 289 -9.58 15.93 -13.61
CA GLY A 289 -10.87 15.75 -14.30
C GLY A 289 -11.17 14.30 -14.73
N THR A 290 -10.52 13.32 -14.10
CA THR A 290 -10.78 11.89 -14.26
C THR A 290 -10.76 11.23 -12.88
N ALA A 291 -11.30 10.02 -12.78
CA ALA A 291 -11.07 9.18 -11.61
C ALA A 291 -9.54 9.03 -11.37
N ILE A 292 -9.16 8.86 -10.12
CA ILE A 292 -7.77 8.62 -9.72
C ILE A 292 -7.25 7.39 -10.48
N THR A 293 -6.06 7.52 -11.06
CA THR A 293 -5.38 6.44 -11.80
C THR A 293 -4.37 5.72 -10.90
N GLU A 294 -3.88 4.56 -11.35
CA GLU A 294 -2.80 3.83 -10.68
C GLU A 294 -1.52 4.67 -10.58
N ASP A 295 -1.12 5.35 -11.67
CA ASP A 295 0.07 6.23 -11.68
C ASP A 295 -0.07 7.40 -10.68
N GLN A 296 -1.26 8.00 -10.58
CA GLN A 296 -1.54 9.04 -9.59
C GLN A 296 -1.50 8.50 -8.16
N LEU A 297 -2.03 7.31 -7.91
CA LEU A 297 -2.01 6.68 -6.60
C LEU A 297 -0.56 6.37 -6.17
N ARG A 298 0.25 5.81 -7.07
CA ARG A 298 1.70 5.61 -6.84
C ARG A 298 2.44 6.93 -6.62
N LEU A 299 2.03 8.01 -7.31
CA LEU A 299 2.58 9.34 -7.14
C LEU A 299 2.26 9.91 -5.76
N MET A 300 1.03 9.74 -5.26
CA MET A 300 0.60 10.15 -3.92
C MET A 300 1.44 9.44 -2.85
N TRP A 301 1.62 8.12 -2.94
CA TRP A 301 2.42 7.34 -1.98
C TRP A 301 3.91 7.69 -1.97
N ARG A 302 4.44 8.22 -3.07
CA ARG A 302 5.82 8.77 -3.05
C ARG A 302 5.95 10.06 -2.25
N VAL A 303 4.84 10.74 -1.98
CA VAL A 303 4.79 12.00 -1.22
C VAL A 303 4.34 11.76 0.21
N SER A 304 3.33 10.94 0.42
CA SER A 304 2.76 10.60 1.72
C SER A 304 2.45 9.11 1.78
N PRO A 305 2.87 8.37 2.83
CA PRO A 305 2.55 6.95 2.97
C PRO A 305 1.05 6.71 3.22
N GLU A 306 0.31 7.73 3.65
CA GLU A 306 -1.09 7.63 4.02
C GLU A 306 -1.87 8.89 3.59
N PRO A 307 -2.10 9.11 2.27
CA PRO A 307 -2.92 10.23 1.80
C PRO A 307 -4.39 10.05 2.19
N ILE A 308 -5.06 11.18 2.46
CA ILE A 308 -6.47 11.24 2.82
C ILE A 308 -7.28 11.66 1.60
N ILE A 309 -8.19 10.82 1.16
CA ILE A 309 -9.10 11.09 0.05
C ILE A 309 -10.37 11.75 0.60
N ALA A 310 -10.59 13.01 0.28
CA ALA A 310 -11.81 13.73 0.61
C ALA A 310 -12.81 13.55 -0.54
N LEU A 311 -13.89 12.85 -0.25
CA LEU A 311 -14.95 12.52 -1.20
C LEU A 311 -16.13 13.44 -0.98
N ASP A 312 -16.69 13.97 -2.06
CA ASP A 312 -17.91 14.77 -2.01
C ASP A 312 -19.08 13.97 -1.41
N GLY A 313 -19.95 14.65 -0.68
CA GLY A 313 -21.10 14.04 0.01
C GLY A 313 -22.25 13.66 -0.93
N ASP A 314 -21.97 13.28 -2.17
CA ASP A 314 -22.95 12.95 -3.19
C ASP A 314 -22.78 11.52 -3.73
N ALA A 315 -23.71 11.09 -4.61
CA ALA A 315 -23.65 9.76 -5.21
C ALA A 315 -22.44 9.58 -6.16
N ALA A 316 -21.85 10.66 -6.67
CA ALA A 316 -20.66 10.58 -7.54
C ALA A 316 -19.41 10.30 -6.71
N GLY A 317 -19.24 10.98 -5.56
CA GLY A 317 -18.17 10.72 -4.60
C GLY A 317 -18.22 9.28 -4.05
N GLN A 318 -19.43 8.76 -3.73
CA GLN A 318 -19.59 7.36 -3.31
C GLN A 318 -19.12 6.37 -4.40
N ARG A 319 -19.50 6.60 -5.68
CA ARG A 319 -19.03 5.77 -6.80
C ARG A 319 -17.52 5.90 -7.03
N ALA A 320 -16.95 7.09 -6.80
CA ALA A 320 -15.52 7.31 -6.86
C ALA A 320 -14.78 6.50 -5.78
N ALA A 321 -15.31 6.48 -4.55
CA ALA A 321 -14.79 5.67 -3.45
C ALA A 321 -14.74 4.17 -3.82
N GLN A 322 -15.85 3.63 -4.34
CA GLN A 322 -15.94 2.22 -4.72
C GLN A 322 -14.90 1.84 -5.77
N ARG A 323 -14.76 2.67 -6.82
CA ARG A 323 -13.73 2.45 -7.86
C ARG A 323 -12.31 2.53 -7.30
N LEU A 324 -12.08 3.45 -6.36
CA LEU A 324 -10.76 3.61 -5.77
C LEU A 324 -10.39 2.44 -4.85
N ILE A 325 -11.35 1.84 -4.13
CA ILE A 325 -11.13 0.59 -3.37
C ILE A 325 -10.60 -0.49 -4.30
N ASP A 326 -11.28 -0.70 -5.44
CA ASP A 326 -10.90 -1.74 -6.39
C ASP A 326 -9.56 -1.49 -7.07
N LEU A 327 -9.21 -0.22 -7.30
CA LEU A 327 -7.91 0.18 -7.83
C LEU A 327 -6.78 0.03 -6.80
N ALA A 328 -7.05 0.37 -5.54
CA ALA A 328 -6.03 0.44 -4.49
C ALA A 328 -5.62 -0.94 -3.96
N LEU A 329 -6.57 -1.87 -3.79
CA LEU A 329 -6.30 -3.20 -3.21
C LEU A 329 -5.12 -3.94 -3.87
N PRO A 330 -5.00 -4.01 -5.24
CA PRO A 330 -3.86 -4.66 -5.88
C PRO A 330 -2.52 -3.93 -5.73
N LEU A 331 -2.55 -2.70 -5.22
CA LEU A 331 -1.37 -1.85 -5.07
C LEU A 331 -0.97 -1.62 -3.61
N THR A 332 -1.84 -2.06 -2.68
CA THR A 332 -1.63 -1.86 -1.24
C THR A 332 -0.53 -2.75 -0.71
N GLY A 333 0.34 -2.18 0.12
CA GLY A 333 1.46 -2.85 0.76
C GLY A 333 2.01 -2.04 1.95
N PRO A 334 3.11 -2.46 2.57
CA PRO A 334 3.73 -1.74 3.67
C PRO A 334 4.06 -0.30 3.27
N GLY A 335 3.59 0.69 4.05
CA GLY A 335 3.76 2.11 3.76
C GLY A 335 2.91 2.66 2.61
N GLN A 336 1.90 1.91 2.14
CA GLN A 336 0.99 2.29 1.06
C GLN A 336 -0.47 2.17 1.54
N ALA A 337 -0.83 3.01 2.50
CA ALA A 337 -2.18 3.08 3.05
C ALA A 337 -3.01 4.19 2.38
N LEU A 338 -4.32 4.13 2.55
CA LEU A 338 -5.27 5.19 2.18
C LEU A 338 -6.24 5.42 3.32
N ARG A 339 -6.57 6.70 3.55
CA ARG A 339 -7.68 7.10 4.39
C ARG A 339 -8.74 7.84 3.58
N PHE A 340 -9.95 7.84 4.08
CA PHE A 340 -11.09 8.42 3.41
C PHE A 340 -11.91 9.28 4.36
N VAL A 341 -12.33 10.42 3.86
CA VAL A 341 -13.31 11.30 4.50
C VAL A 341 -14.47 11.45 3.52
N VAL A 342 -15.68 11.21 4.00
CA VAL A 342 -16.91 11.53 3.27
C VAL A 342 -17.47 12.81 3.84
N LEU A 343 -17.63 13.82 3.00
CA LEU A 343 -18.18 15.10 3.41
C LEU A 343 -19.69 14.98 3.68
N PRO A 344 -20.29 15.93 4.42
CA PRO A 344 -21.74 15.98 4.61
C PRO A 344 -22.51 16.01 3.27
N ALA A 345 -23.70 15.45 3.26
CA ALA A 345 -24.52 15.33 2.05
C ALA A 345 -24.65 16.65 1.29
N GLY A 346 -24.29 16.65 0.01
CA GLY A 346 -24.40 17.79 -0.90
C GLY A 346 -23.34 18.89 -0.69
N GLN A 347 -22.31 18.67 0.11
CA GLN A 347 -21.22 19.61 0.32
C GLN A 347 -19.92 19.10 -0.30
N ASP A 348 -19.17 20.04 -0.87
CA ASP A 348 -17.77 19.89 -1.23
C ASP A 348 -16.85 20.53 -0.16
N PRO A 349 -15.51 20.36 -0.22
CA PRO A 349 -14.59 20.99 0.74
C PRO A 349 -14.70 22.52 0.82
N ASP A 350 -14.94 23.22 -0.30
CA ASP A 350 -15.12 24.66 -0.35
C ASP A 350 -16.40 25.09 0.41
N ASP A 351 -17.51 24.36 0.19
CA ASP A 351 -18.80 24.62 0.86
C ASP A 351 -18.71 24.36 2.38
N LEU A 352 -18.06 23.27 2.79
CA LEU A 352 -17.87 22.96 4.21
C LEU A 352 -17.02 24.02 4.93
N ILE A 353 -15.90 24.42 4.33
CA ILE A 353 -15.02 25.45 4.91
C ILE A 353 -15.75 26.80 5.04
N LYS A 354 -16.58 27.16 4.06
CA LYS A 354 -17.36 28.38 4.10
C LYS A 354 -18.46 28.36 5.15
N SER A 355 -19.15 27.25 5.29
CA SER A 355 -20.32 27.15 6.19
C SER A 355 -19.92 26.88 7.63
N ALA A 356 -18.92 26.05 7.89
CA ALA A 356 -18.54 25.57 9.22
C ALA A 356 -17.10 25.91 9.64
N GLY A 357 -16.32 26.51 8.74
CA GLY A 357 -14.96 26.96 9.00
C GLY A 357 -13.89 25.84 8.88
N PRO A 358 -12.59 26.23 8.90
CA PRO A 358 -11.47 25.28 8.77
C PRO A 358 -11.43 24.21 9.86
N GLY A 359 -11.89 24.54 11.09
CA GLY A 359 -11.90 23.60 12.21
C GLY A 359 -12.78 22.37 11.96
N ALA A 360 -13.94 22.57 11.30
CA ALA A 360 -14.83 21.45 10.94
C ALA A 360 -14.15 20.50 9.95
N MET A 361 -13.46 21.04 8.94
CA MET A 361 -12.68 20.24 8.01
C MET A 361 -11.54 19.49 8.72
N GLY A 362 -10.83 20.15 9.64
CA GLY A 362 -9.79 19.54 10.47
C GLY A 362 -10.31 18.34 11.26
N THR A 363 -11.46 18.49 11.92
CA THR A 363 -12.12 17.41 12.68
C THR A 363 -12.48 16.22 11.78
N LEU A 364 -13.00 16.47 10.58
CA LEU A 364 -13.28 15.40 9.62
C LEU A 364 -12.01 14.68 9.18
N LEU A 365 -10.92 15.40 8.90
CA LEU A 365 -9.65 14.81 8.55
C LEU A 365 -9.04 13.98 9.67
N ASP A 366 -9.28 14.34 10.95
CA ASP A 366 -8.89 13.53 12.12
C ASP A 366 -9.68 12.23 12.22
N GLN A 367 -10.91 12.22 11.74
CA GLN A 367 -11.81 11.06 11.70
C GLN A 367 -11.71 10.24 10.41
N ALA A 368 -10.70 10.49 9.58
CA ALA A 368 -10.53 9.79 8.32
C ALA A 368 -10.43 8.27 8.53
N ARG A 369 -11.25 7.52 7.80
CA ARG A 369 -11.41 6.07 7.92
C ARG A 369 -10.43 5.34 7.00
N PRO A 370 -9.82 4.21 7.44
CA PRO A 370 -8.95 3.41 6.58
C PRO A 370 -9.70 2.74 5.43
N LEU A 371 -8.98 2.35 4.38
CA LEU A 371 -9.51 1.66 3.20
C LEU A 371 -10.36 0.44 3.56
N LEU A 372 -9.95 -0.33 4.56
CA LEU A 372 -10.69 -1.51 5.01
C LEU A 372 -12.09 -1.18 5.52
N ASP A 373 -12.27 -0.03 6.17
CA ASP A 373 -13.59 0.39 6.68
C ASP A 373 -14.57 0.69 5.55
N LEU A 374 -14.08 1.26 4.44
CA LEU A 374 -14.89 1.50 3.26
C LEU A 374 -15.21 0.19 2.53
N LEU A 375 -14.23 -0.71 2.43
CA LEU A 375 -14.46 -2.05 1.88
C LEU A 375 -15.55 -2.79 2.68
N TRP A 376 -15.44 -2.77 4.00
CA TRP A 376 -16.45 -3.37 4.88
C TRP A 376 -17.81 -2.72 4.72
N ALA A 377 -17.90 -1.38 4.73
CA ALA A 377 -19.15 -0.65 4.54
C ALA A 377 -19.80 -1.00 3.19
N ARG A 378 -19.02 -1.05 2.10
CA ARG A 378 -19.50 -1.44 0.77
C ARG A 378 -20.19 -2.79 0.75
N GLU A 379 -19.62 -3.77 1.46
CA GLU A 379 -20.13 -5.15 1.47
C GLU A 379 -21.29 -5.38 2.45
N VAL A 380 -21.46 -4.49 3.43
CA VAL A 380 -22.43 -4.67 4.52
C VAL A 380 -23.60 -3.69 4.43
N GLU A 381 -23.40 -2.46 3.98
CA GLU A 381 -24.46 -1.44 3.95
C GLU A 381 -25.62 -1.85 3.03
N GLY A 382 -26.84 -1.73 3.55
CA GLY A 382 -28.07 -2.08 2.84
C GLY A 382 -28.31 -3.59 2.65
N GLN A 383 -27.45 -4.46 3.23
CA GLN A 383 -27.60 -5.90 3.14
C GLN A 383 -28.19 -6.49 4.42
N VAL A 384 -28.97 -7.56 4.26
CA VAL A 384 -29.55 -8.33 5.36
C VAL A 384 -28.82 -9.65 5.51
N PHE A 385 -28.31 -9.95 6.72
CA PHE A 385 -27.52 -11.14 7.03
C PHE A 385 -28.25 -12.06 8.02
N ASP A 386 -29.45 -12.44 7.69
CA ASP A 386 -30.36 -13.24 8.52
C ASP A 386 -30.15 -14.75 8.35
N SER A 387 -29.43 -15.20 7.31
CA SER A 387 -29.17 -16.62 7.07
C SER A 387 -27.64 -16.93 7.00
N PRO A 388 -27.25 -18.19 7.28
CA PRO A 388 -25.88 -18.65 7.13
C PRO A 388 -25.33 -18.44 5.71
N GLU A 389 -26.16 -18.67 4.69
CA GLU A 389 -25.77 -18.54 3.28
C GLU A 389 -25.44 -17.10 2.91
N ARG A 390 -26.22 -16.13 3.41
CA ARG A 390 -25.95 -14.69 3.20
C ARG A 390 -24.65 -14.25 3.88
N LYS A 391 -24.36 -14.80 5.08
CA LYS A 391 -23.08 -14.57 5.76
C LYS A 391 -21.91 -15.20 5.01
N ALA A 392 -22.08 -16.43 4.51
CA ALA A 392 -21.07 -17.09 3.69
C ALA A 392 -20.79 -16.33 2.38
N ALA A 393 -21.85 -15.78 1.75
CA ALA A 393 -21.69 -14.95 0.57
C ALA A 393 -20.90 -13.65 0.85
N LEU A 394 -21.14 -12.99 2.00
CA LEU A 394 -20.31 -11.85 2.45
C LEU A 394 -18.85 -12.25 2.63
N ASP A 395 -18.61 -13.37 3.32
CA ASP A 395 -17.27 -13.87 3.57
C ASP A 395 -16.50 -14.11 2.28
N ARG A 396 -17.15 -14.72 1.31
CA ARG A 396 -16.56 -14.98 -0.01
C ARG A 396 -16.19 -13.68 -0.71
N ARG A 397 -17.08 -12.67 -0.76
CA ARG A 397 -16.78 -11.37 -1.39
C ARG A 397 -15.62 -10.66 -0.71
N LEU A 398 -15.57 -10.68 0.63
CA LEU A 398 -14.46 -10.08 1.38
C LEU A 398 -13.14 -10.83 1.14
N GLN A 399 -13.15 -12.16 1.09
CA GLN A 399 -11.97 -12.96 0.76
C GLN A 399 -11.47 -12.69 -0.65
N GLU A 400 -12.36 -12.63 -1.65
CA GLU A 400 -12.04 -12.31 -3.03
C GLU A 400 -11.43 -10.91 -3.16
N ALA A 401 -11.93 -9.92 -2.41
CA ALA A 401 -11.37 -8.57 -2.38
C ALA A 401 -9.96 -8.54 -1.77
N VAL A 402 -9.77 -9.19 -0.62
CA VAL A 402 -8.47 -9.21 0.09
C VAL A 402 -7.43 -10.05 -0.65
N ALA A 403 -7.84 -11.10 -1.36
CA ALA A 403 -6.92 -11.91 -2.19
C ALA A 403 -6.22 -11.10 -3.28
N ARG A 404 -6.74 -9.92 -3.64
CA ARG A 404 -6.10 -9.00 -4.61
C ARG A 404 -4.89 -8.26 -4.05
N ILE A 405 -4.68 -8.24 -2.73
CA ILE A 405 -3.52 -7.61 -2.08
C ILE A 405 -2.29 -8.49 -2.35
N PRO A 406 -1.25 -7.98 -3.02
CA PRO A 406 -0.10 -8.80 -3.39
C PRO A 406 0.82 -9.13 -2.21
N ASP A 407 0.95 -8.22 -1.23
CA ASP A 407 1.80 -8.41 -0.07
C ASP A 407 1.15 -9.33 0.96
N ASP A 408 1.79 -10.46 1.26
CA ASP A 408 1.25 -11.50 2.15
C ASP A 408 1.01 -11.01 3.58
N LEU A 409 1.90 -10.15 4.09
CA LEU A 409 1.78 -9.63 5.45
C LEU A 409 0.60 -8.66 5.56
N THR A 410 0.50 -7.73 4.63
CA THR A 410 -0.64 -6.78 4.54
C THR A 410 -1.95 -7.55 4.37
N ARG A 411 -1.99 -8.56 3.49
CA ARG A 411 -3.17 -9.41 3.28
C ARG A 411 -3.59 -10.16 4.55
N SER A 412 -2.62 -10.66 5.32
CA SER A 412 -2.88 -11.33 6.61
C SER A 412 -3.55 -10.38 7.60
N HIS A 413 -3.03 -9.16 7.76
CA HIS A 413 -3.62 -8.15 8.64
C HIS A 413 -5.02 -7.73 8.20
N TYR A 414 -5.26 -7.57 6.89
CA TYR A 414 -6.60 -7.30 6.38
C TYR A 414 -7.59 -8.44 6.71
N THR A 415 -7.15 -9.68 6.58
CA THR A 415 -7.96 -10.87 6.92
C THR A 415 -8.30 -10.91 8.41
N GLU A 416 -7.34 -10.60 9.27
CA GLU A 416 -7.53 -10.54 10.72
C GLU A 416 -8.50 -9.43 11.14
N GLU A 417 -8.36 -8.25 10.59
CA GLU A 417 -9.26 -7.12 10.84
C GLU A 417 -10.69 -7.39 10.36
N ILE A 418 -10.86 -8.05 9.20
CA ILE A 418 -12.18 -8.49 8.72
C ILE A 418 -12.79 -9.51 9.70
N ARG A 419 -11.99 -10.45 10.22
CA ARG A 419 -12.47 -11.42 11.21
C ARG A 419 -12.92 -10.70 12.49
N ARG A 420 -12.20 -9.69 12.96
CA ARG A 420 -12.58 -8.85 14.11
C ARG A 420 -13.90 -8.12 13.85
N LYS A 421 -14.06 -7.44 12.70
CA LYS A 421 -15.30 -6.74 12.33
C LYS A 421 -16.49 -7.69 12.23
N ARG A 422 -16.28 -8.89 11.68
CA ARG A 422 -17.32 -9.94 11.67
C ARG A 422 -17.76 -10.34 13.07
N TRP A 423 -16.81 -10.52 13.98
CA TRP A 423 -17.10 -10.83 15.37
C TRP A 423 -17.89 -9.71 16.05
N GLU A 424 -17.55 -8.47 15.81
CA GLU A 424 -18.28 -7.30 16.34
C GLU A 424 -19.74 -7.26 15.83
N VAL A 425 -19.97 -7.59 14.57
CA VAL A 425 -21.32 -7.53 13.95
C VAL A 425 -22.13 -8.80 14.21
N PHE A 426 -21.55 -9.99 14.10
CA PHE A 426 -22.24 -11.28 14.11
C PHE A 426 -21.93 -12.15 15.34
N GLY A 427 -21.06 -11.71 16.25
CA GLY A 427 -20.67 -12.46 17.44
C GLY A 427 -21.82 -12.64 18.45
N PRO A 428 -21.69 -13.60 19.40
CA PRO A 428 -22.78 -13.99 20.30
C PRO A 428 -23.28 -12.85 21.20
N GLY A 429 -22.43 -11.84 21.51
CA GLY A 429 -22.84 -10.69 22.33
C GLY A 429 -23.83 -9.72 21.65
N ASN A 430 -23.91 -9.72 20.33
CA ASN A 430 -24.79 -8.80 19.58
C ASN A 430 -26.19 -9.38 19.32
N ARG A 431 -26.35 -10.72 19.43
CA ARG A 431 -27.66 -11.37 19.32
C ARG A 431 -28.63 -10.95 20.44
N GLN A 432 -28.12 -10.65 21.65
CA GLN A 432 -28.96 -10.18 22.76
C GLN A 432 -29.39 -8.71 22.62
N ARG A 433 -28.66 -7.86 21.91
CA ARG A 433 -29.05 -6.46 21.68
C ARG A 433 -30.12 -6.33 20.60
N GLN A 434 -30.10 -7.17 19.56
CA GLN A 434 -31.12 -7.13 18.50
C GLN A 434 -32.47 -7.76 18.91
N GLN A 435 -32.50 -8.71 19.85
CA GLN A 435 -33.73 -9.26 20.41
C GLN A 435 -34.35 -8.38 21.51
N GLY A 436 -33.65 -7.38 22.02
CA GLY A 436 -34.13 -6.48 23.08
C GLY A 436 -34.90 -5.24 22.61
N GLN A 437 -35.03 -4.99 21.31
CA GLN A 437 -35.77 -3.82 20.76
C GLN A 437 -37.19 -4.12 20.31
N GLY A 438 -37.64 -5.37 20.46
CA GLY A 438 -39.05 -5.76 20.24
C GLY A 438 -39.79 -5.94 21.57
N VAL A 439 -40.70 -5.00 21.87
CA VAL A 439 -41.77 -5.11 22.90
C VAL A 439 -41.31 -5.01 24.37
N ARG A 440 -41.32 -3.80 24.94
CA ARG A 440 -41.61 -3.57 26.36
C ARG A 440 -42.71 -2.54 26.51
N SER A 441 -43.93 -3.01 26.52
CA SER A 441 -45.03 -2.36 27.23
C SER A 441 -45.20 -3.03 28.61
N GLY A 442 -45.03 -2.22 29.63
CA GLY A 442 -45.66 -2.27 30.94
C GLY A 442 -45.44 -3.48 31.83
N THR A 443 -44.77 -3.28 32.94
CA THR A 443 -45.35 -3.30 34.28
C THR A 443 -44.26 -3.14 35.33
N ALA A 444 -44.54 -2.32 36.33
CA ALA A 444 -43.70 -2.03 37.48
C ALA A 444 -43.65 -3.20 38.48
N GLY A 445 -42.45 -3.47 39.03
CA GLY A 445 -42.29 -4.46 40.11
C GLY A 445 -40.95 -4.32 40.80
N ARG A 446 -40.99 -3.70 41.94
CA ARG A 446 -40.07 -3.52 43.12
C ARG A 446 -38.78 -4.36 43.15
N SER A 447 -37.73 -3.63 43.54
CA SER A 447 -36.45 -4.10 44.08
C SER A 447 -36.57 -4.96 45.37
N PRO A 448 -35.51 -5.69 45.78
CA PRO A 448 -34.73 -5.13 46.88
C PRO A 448 -33.19 -5.23 46.74
N ALA A 449 -32.57 -4.30 47.40
CA ALA A 449 -31.13 -4.09 47.60
C ALA A 449 -30.41 -5.23 48.31
N ARG A 450 -29.16 -5.49 47.95
CA ARG A 450 -28.15 -5.96 48.92
C ARG A 450 -26.79 -5.28 48.69
N ARG A 451 -26.30 -4.73 49.77
CA ARG A 451 -25.01 -4.09 49.97
C ARG A 451 -23.87 -5.12 49.97
N GLY A 452 -22.67 -4.67 49.61
CA GLY A 452 -21.42 -5.36 49.90
C GLY A 452 -20.26 -4.74 49.15
N GLY A 453 -19.58 -3.77 49.75
CA GLY A 453 -18.41 -3.11 49.17
C GLY A 453 -17.14 -3.94 49.38
N ALA A 454 -16.18 -3.76 48.47
CA ALA A 454 -14.76 -3.83 48.76
C ALA A 454 -14.02 -3.04 47.69
N SER A 455 -13.36 -2.00 48.14
CA SER A 455 -12.35 -1.21 47.47
C SER A 455 -11.14 -2.08 47.13
N MET A 456 -10.68 -2.06 45.87
CA MET A 456 -9.31 -2.40 45.53
C MET A 456 -8.78 -1.44 44.48
N GLY A 457 -7.64 -0.83 44.79
CA GLY A 457 -6.92 0.17 43.98
C GLY A 457 -6.33 -0.37 42.67
N PRO A 458 -5.70 0.49 41.87
CA PRO A 458 -5.34 0.19 40.48
C PRO A 458 -4.13 -0.75 40.43
N ARG A 459 -4.33 -1.94 39.85
CA ARG A 459 -3.24 -2.81 39.41
C ARG A 459 -2.93 -2.44 37.97
N GLY A 460 -1.66 -2.10 37.70
CA GLY A 460 -1.11 -1.91 36.36
C GLY A 460 -1.19 -3.18 35.52
N PRO A 461 -1.06 -3.06 34.19
CA PRO A 461 -1.23 -4.17 33.26
C PRO A 461 -0.07 -5.16 33.40
N SER A 462 -0.32 -6.29 34.04
CA SER A 462 0.51 -7.47 33.90
C SER A 462 -0.01 -8.21 32.66
N VAL A 463 0.75 -8.19 31.59
CA VAL A 463 0.56 -9.06 30.43
C VAL A 463 1.02 -10.47 30.83
N PRO A 464 0.17 -11.47 30.93
CA PRO A 464 0.63 -12.84 31.02
C PRO A 464 0.96 -13.28 29.57
N VAL A 465 2.21 -13.22 29.21
CA VAL A 465 2.72 -13.91 28.04
C VAL A 465 2.74 -15.40 28.36
N ASN A 466 1.67 -16.09 28.01
CA ASN A 466 1.63 -17.54 28.03
C ASN A 466 1.98 -18.05 26.61
N LEU A 467 3.28 -18.00 26.29
CA LEU A 467 3.84 -18.40 24.98
C LEU A 467 4.08 -19.92 24.87
N ALA A 468 3.64 -20.71 25.86
CA ALA A 468 3.84 -22.16 25.90
C ALA A 468 2.62 -22.99 25.46
N ALA A 469 1.55 -22.37 24.94
CA ALA A 469 0.46 -23.12 24.34
C ALA A 469 0.82 -23.48 22.88
N PRO A 470 0.76 -24.76 22.46
CA PRO A 470 0.97 -25.12 21.06
C PRO A 470 -0.02 -24.35 20.19
N ALA A 471 0.43 -23.84 19.04
CA ALA A 471 -0.42 -23.12 18.10
C ALA A 471 -1.62 -24.01 17.73
N PRO A 472 -2.85 -23.45 17.61
CA PRO A 472 -4.07 -24.25 17.33
C PRO A 472 -3.98 -25.17 16.11
N GLY A 473 -3.05 -24.90 15.19
CA GLY A 473 -2.79 -25.71 14.01
C GLY A 473 -2.07 -27.04 14.28
N ALA A 474 -1.09 -27.06 15.17
CA ALA A 474 -0.31 -28.27 15.47
C ALA A 474 -1.17 -29.37 16.12
N ASP A 475 -2.11 -28.99 16.96
CA ASP A 475 -3.01 -29.92 17.67
C ASP A 475 -3.99 -30.60 16.70
N LEU A 476 -4.46 -29.90 15.66
CA LEU A 476 -5.30 -30.47 14.60
C LEU A 476 -4.51 -31.37 13.66
N LEU A 477 -3.27 -30.99 13.28
CA LEU A 477 -2.40 -31.83 12.45
C LEU A 477 -2.04 -33.13 13.15
N GLU A 478 -1.74 -33.09 14.44
CA GLU A 478 -1.47 -34.26 15.26
C GLU A 478 -2.71 -35.18 15.34
N GLY A 479 -3.88 -34.61 15.61
CA GLY A 479 -5.13 -35.35 15.66
C GLY A 479 -5.47 -36.03 14.33
N ALA A 480 -5.29 -35.34 13.20
CA ALA A 480 -5.50 -35.88 11.87
C ALA A 480 -4.52 -37.04 11.56
N THR A 481 -3.24 -36.88 11.89
CA THR A 481 -2.21 -37.89 11.73
C THR A 481 -2.57 -39.19 12.47
N LEU A 482 -2.90 -39.07 13.77
CA LEU A 482 -3.27 -40.23 14.60
C LEU A 482 -4.55 -40.89 14.10
N LEU A 483 -5.52 -40.12 13.63
CA LEU A 483 -6.78 -40.65 13.11
C LEU A 483 -6.57 -41.41 11.80
N ILE A 484 -5.72 -40.95 10.90
CA ILE A 484 -5.35 -41.66 9.66
C ILE A 484 -4.65 -42.97 9.99
N CYS A 485 -3.66 -42.96 10.90
CA CYS A 485 -2.96 -44.18 11.33
C CYS A 485 -3.90 -45.22 11.98
N ALA A 486 -4.88 -44.74 12.76
CA ALA A 486 -5.89 -45.61 13.37
C ALA A 486 -6.88 -46.21 12.35
N LEU A 487 -7.19 -45.49 11.26
CA LEU A 487 -8.06 -45.94 10.19
C LEU A 487 -7.36 -46.89 9.19
N ARG A 488 -6.05 -46.71 9.01
CA ARG A 488 -5.23 -47.49 8.08
C ARG A 488 -3.90 -47.92 8.73
N PRO A 489 -3.90 -48.93 9.62
CA PRO A 489 -2.68 -49.39 10.32
C PRO A 489 -1.57 -49.85 9.38
N ALA A 490 -1.89 -50.31 8.17
CA ALA A 490 -0.92 -50.71 7.16
C ALA A 490 0.03 -49.59 6.70
N MET A 491 -0.32 -48.31 6.97
CA MET A 491 0.53 -47.15 6.65
C MET A 491 1.52 -46.78 7.75
N ILE A 492 1.45 -47.40 8.92
CA ILE A 492 2.34 -47.10 10.04
C ILE A 492 3.82 -47.52 9.77
N PRO A 493 4.14 -48.72 9.24
CA PRO A 493 5.52 -49.14 9.10
C PRO A 493 6.43 -48.18 8.32
N PRO A 494 6.05 -47.60 7.18
CA PRO A 494 6.92 -46.67 6.46
C PRO A 494 7.17 -45.33 7.18
N VAL A 495 6.31 -44.94 8.12
CA VAL A 495 6.39 -43.66 8.85
C VAL A 495 6.65 -43.82 10.35
N GLU A 496 6.88 -45.04 10.83
CA GLU A 496 7.04 -45.39 12.25
C GLU A 496 8.09 -44.54 12.95
N ALA A 497 9.28 -44.37 12.36
CA ALA A 497 10.36 -43.54 12.92
C ALA A 497 10.00 -42.04 13.03
N ARG A 498 9.03 -41.56 12.27
CA ARG A 498 8.50 -40.20 12.35
C ARG A 498 7.43 -40.10 13.44
N LEU A 499 6.58 -41.12 13.55
CA LEU A 499 5.54 -41.22 14.58
C LEU A 499 6.15 -41.32 15.99
N GLU A 500 7.27 -42.07 16.17
CA GLU A 500 7.97 -42.15 17.43
C GLU A 500 8.48 -40.81 17.97
N LYS A 501 8.75 -39.85 17.09
CA LYS A 501 9.16 -38.49 17.45
C LYS A 501 7.99 -37.60 17.86
N LEU A 502 6.74 -38.04 17.67
CA LEU A 502 5.58 -37.32 18.11
C LEU A 502 5.47 -37.42 19.65
N LEU A 503 5.28 -36.28 20.29
CA LEU A 503 5.10 -36.15 21.75
C LEU A 503 3.76 -35.46 22.03
N PRO A 504 2.62 -36.16 21.92
CA PRO A 504 1.33 -35.58 22.18
C PRO A 504 1.24 -35.05 23.60
N GLN A 505 0.78 -33.79 23.76
CA GLN A 505 0.55 -33.19 25.07
C GLN A 505 -0.69 -33.77 25.77
N ASN A 506 -1.64 -34.25 25.01
CA ASN A 506 -2.84 -34.89 25.53
C ASN A 506 -2.53 -36.35 25.89
N PRO A 507 -2.75 -36.78 27.16
CA PRO A 507 -2.43 -38.13 27.63
C PRO A 507 -3.20 -39.25 26.90
N ASP A 508 -4.43 -39.03 26.51
CA ASP A 508 -5.23 -40.03 25.78
C ASP A 508 -4.74 -40.18 24.33
N ARG A 509 -4.24 -39.10 23.70
CA ARG A 509 -3.58 -39.18 22.38
C ARG A 509 -2.18 -39.82 22.46
N ALA A 510 -1.44 -39.57 23.52
CA ALA A 510 -0.14 -40.24 23.75
C ALA A 510 -0.35 -41.75 23.93
N ALA A 511 -1.39 -42.16 24.64
CA ALA A 511 -1.76 -43.56 24.78
C ALA A 511 -2.22 -44.19 23.45
N LEU A 512 -2.99 -43.44 22.63
CA LEU A 512 -3.37 -43.90 21.29
C LEU A 512 -2.15 -44.06 20.37
N LEU A 513 -1.21 -43.13 20.39
CA LEU A 513 0.06 -43.27 19.62
C LEU A 513 0.84 -44.51 20.06
N HIS A 514 0.98 -44.72 21.37
CA HIS A 514 1.64 -45.90 21.90
C HIS A 514 0.95 -47.20 21.45
N ASP A 515 -0.38 -47.27 21.54
CA ASP A 515 -1.17 -48.42 21.07
C ASP A 515 -1.01 -48.66 19.56
N LEU A 516 -0.93 -47.60 18.74
CA LEU A 516 -0.72 -47.71 17.30
C LEU A 516 0.66 -48.26 16.95
N LEU A 517 1.70 -47.87 17.70
CA LEU A 517 3.08 -48.34 17.47
C LEU A 517 3.32 -49.74 18.03
N THR A 518 2.66 -50.12 19.12
CA THR A 518 2.84 -51.42 19.79
C THR A 518 1.77 -52.45 19.47
N GLN A 519 0.82 -52.11 18.62
CA GLN A 519 -0.40 -52.88 18.34
C GLN A 519 -1.18 -53.19 19.63
N GLY A 520 -1.15 -52.27 20.58
CA GLY A 520 -1.87 -52.32 21.84
C GLY A 520 -3.36 -51.93 21.73
N ASP A 521 -4.13 -52.15 22.79
CA ASP A 521 -5.53 -51.75 22.89
C ASP A 521 -5.84 -51.29 24.32
N SER A 522 -5.27 -50.17 24.71
CA SER A 522 -5.50 -49.58 26.04
C SER A 522 -6.85 -48.85 26.14
N ALA A 523 -7.41 -48.80 27.36
CA ALA A 523 -8.63 -48.04 27.61
C ALA A 523 -8.40 -46.50 27.36
N ALA A 524 -7.18 -46.00 27.57
CA ALA A 524 -6.85 -44.58 27.31
C ALA A 524 -6.73 -44.34 25.80
N GLY A 525 -6.08 -45.22 25.03
CA GLY A 525 -5.98 -45.10 23.58
C GLY A 525 -7.36 -45.12 22.90
N ARG A 526 -8.27 -46.03 23.35
CA ARG A 526 -9.68 -46.04 22.86
C ARG A 526 -10.40 -44.71 23.14
N ARG A 527 -10.24 -44.11 24.32
CA ARG A 527 -10.81 -42.77 24.61
C ARG A 527 -10.20 -41.70 23.69
N GLY A 528 -8.89 -41.74 23.46
CA GLY A 528 -8.21 -40.83 22.52
C GLY A 528 -8.80 -40.92 21.12
N LEU A 529 -8.99 -42.14 20.59
CA LEU A 529 -9.59 -42.37 19.28
C LEU A 529 -11.06 -41.89 19.21
N GLU A 530 -11.87 -42.17 20.26
CA GLU A 530 -13.26 -41.67 20.31
C GLU A 530 -13.34 -40.14 20.35
N THR A 531 -12.43 -39.50 21.08
CA THR A 531 -12.35 -38.05 21.16
C THR A 531 -12.03 -37.45 19.80
N LEU A 532 -11.04 -38.00 19.09
CA LEU A 532 -10.68 -37.57 17.73
C LEU A 532 -11.82 -37.77 16.73
N ARG A 533 -12.57 -38.87 16.80
CA ARG A 533 -13.74 -39.13 15.93
C ARG A 533 -14.89 -38.17 16.17
N ARG A 534 -15.03 -37.63 17.40
CA ARG A 534 -16.08 -36.68 17.78
C ARG A 534 -15.70 -35.23 17.54
N ASP A 535 -14.41 -34.96 17.25
CA ASP A 535 -13.95 -33.62 16.97
C ASP A 535 -14.54 -33.10 15.67
N ALA A 536 -15.26 -31.97 15.75
CA ALA A 536 -15.97 -31.38 14.62
C ALA A 536 -15.02 -30.96 13.46
N HIS A 537 -13.77 -30.65 13.78
CA HIS A 537 -12.75 -30.26 12.79
C HIS A 537 -12.12 -31.47 12.09
N LEU A 538 -12.13 -32.63 12.73
CA LEU A 538 -11.63 -33.89 12.19
C LEU A 538 -12.74 -34.81 11.66
N GLY A 539 -14.01 -34.45 11.81
CA GLY A 539 -15.16 -35.28 11.51
C GLY A 539 -15.30 -35.74 10.05
N LEU A 540 -14.63 -35.06 9.12
CA LEU A 540 -14.62 -35.44 7.69
C LEU A 540 -13.42 -36.36 7.34
N THR A 541 -12.39 -36.42 8.15
CA THR A 541 -11.17 -37.21 7.89
C THR A 541 -11.45 -38.69 7.63
N PRO A 542 -12.31 -39.39 8.41
CA PRO A 542 -12.62 -40.80 8.14
C PRO A 542 -13.25 -41.04 6.77
N ALA A 543 -14.19 -40.21 6.36
CA ALA A 543 -14.91 -40.38 5.08
C ALA A 543 -13.96 -40.09 3.89
N VAL A 544 -13.09 -39.11 4.02
CA VAL A 544 -12.10 -38.75 2.98
C VAL A 544 -11.04 -39.84 2.84
N ILE A 545 -10.46 -40.30 3.94
CA ILE A 545 -9.39 -41.29 3.93
C ILE A 545 -9.87 -42.67 3.48
N GLN A 546 -11.10 -43.11 3.85
CA GLN A 546 -11.64 -44.39 3.43
C GLN A 546 -11.93 -44.51 1.93
N GLN A 547 -12.12 -43.37 1.25
CA GLN A 547 -12.39 -43.30 -0.19
C GLN A 547 -11.12 -43.18 -1.06
N GLN A 548 -9.95 -42.91 -0.44
CA GLN A 548 -8.69 -42.75 -1.16
C GLN A 548 -8.02 -44.09 -1.46
N GLU A 549 -7.27 -44.14 -2.57
CA GLU A 549 -6.31 -45.22 -2.82
C GLU A 549 -5.14 -45.13 -1.83
N ASP A 550 -4.45 -46.22 -1.58
CA ASP A 550 -3.40 -46.32 -0.56
C ASP A 550 -2.23 -45.35 -0.81
N GLU A 551 -1.86 -45.10 -2.07
CA GLU A 551 -0.83 -44.13 -2.44
C GLU A 551 -1.25 -42.67 -2.12
N ALA A 552 -2.49 -42.29 -2.41
CA ALA A 552 -3.00 -40.96 -2.12
C ALA A 552 -3.12 -40.72 -0.61
N ALA A 553 -3.57 -41.72 0.15
CA ALA A 553 -3.63 -41.64 1.60
C ALA A 553 -2.24 -41.56 2.26
N ALA A 554 -1.24 -42.27 1.72
CA ALA A 554 0.14 -42.15 2.16
C ALA A 554 0.73 -40.76 1.90
N ALA A 555 0.48 -40.18 0.73
CA ALA A 555 0.92 -38.84 0.39
C ALA A 555 0.29 -37.78 1.33
N ILE A 556 -0.98 -37.95 1.71
CA ILE A 556 -1.64 -37.08 2.70
C ILE A 556 -0.97 -37.21 4.07
N LEU A 557 -0.68 -38.44 4.51
CA LEU A 557 -0.02 -38.69 5.79
C LEU A 557 1.39 -38.10 5.84
N ASP A 558 2.17 -38.24 4.77
CA ASP A 558 3.49 -37.65 4.66
C ASP A 558 3.45 -36.13 4.72
N ASN A 559 2.54 -35.49 4.00
CA ASN A 559 2.35 -34.04 4.06
C ASN A 559 1.96 -33.54 5.46
N LEU A 560 1.07 -34.25 6.15
CA LEU A 560 0.71 -33.93 7.53
C LEU A 560 1.89 -34.03 8.48
N LEU A 561 2.73 -35.04 8.33
CA LEU A 561 3.94 -35.23 9.13
C LEU A 561 4.97 -34.14 8.83
N ASP A 562 5.19 -33.78 7.56
CA ASP A 562 6.10 -32.69 7.18
C ASP A 562 5.68 -31.35 7.80
N ARG A 563 4.39 -31.05 7.76
CA ARG A 563 3.83 -29.83 8.36
C ARG A 563 3.98 -29.85 9.89
N LEU A 564 3.72 -30.98 10.52
CA LEU A 564 3.82 -31.13 11.97
C LEU A 564 5.28 -31.02 12.46
N GLU A 565 6.24 -31.59 11.72
CA GLU A 565 7.67 -31.45 11.98
C GLU A 565 8.14 -29.99 11.82
N ALA A 566 7.69 -29.30 10.76
CA ALA A 566 8.00 -27.89 10.51
C ALA A 566 7.44 -26.97 11.61
N GLU A 567 6.19 -27.20 12.07
CA GLU A 567 5.56 -26.47 13.18
C GLU A 567 6.32 -26.67 14.50
N ARG A 568 6.75 -27.90 14.79
CA ARG A 568 7.50 -28.22 16.03
C ARG A 568 8.90 -27.62 16.00
N ALA A 569 9.59 -27.71 14.85
CA ALA A 569 10.89 -27.07 14.68
C ALA A 569 10.79 -25.55 14.87
N ALA A 570 9.74 -24.93 14.32
CA ALA A 570 9.48 -23.50 14.48
C ALA A 570 9.23 -23.12 15.95
N SER A 571 8.41 -23.89 16.66
CA SER A 571 8.11 -23.66 18.09
C SER A 571 9.35 -23.82 18.98
N HIS A 572 10.19 -24.84 18.71
CA HIS A 572 11.41 -25.09 19.44
C HIS A 572 12.45 -23.97 19.27
N GLU A 573 12.66 -23.53 18.03
CA GLU A 573 13.60 -22.43 17.75
C GLU A 573 13.08 -21.07 18.20
N LEU A 574 11.77 -20.83 18.18
CA LEU A 574 11.18 -19.64 18.79
C LEU A 574 11.42 -19.59 20.30
N ALA A 575 11.18 -20.70 21.01
CA ALA A 575 11.44 -20.79 22.44
C ALA A 575 12.94 -20.61 22.77
N ARG A 576 13.82 -21.15 21.90
CA ARG A 576 15.26 -20.96 22.03
C ARG A 576 15.66 -19.51 21.74
N ALA A 577 15.10 -18.91 20.69
CA ALA A 577 15.29 -17.49 20.36
C ALA A 577 14.86 -16.56 21.49
N GLU A 578 13.75 -16.85 22.15
CA GLU A 578 13.27 -16.09 23.33
C GLU A 578 14.25 -16.17 24.51
N SER A 579 14.89 -17.34 24.72
CA SER A 579 15.90 -17.49 25.75
C SER A 579 17.23 -16.78 25.41
N GLU A 580 17.55 -16.64 24.13
CA GLU A 580 18.76 -15.97 23.63
C GLU A 580 18.59 -14.44 23.51
N ILE A 581 17.36 -13.90 23.37
CA ILE A 581 17.06 -12.45 23.28
C ILE A 581 17.35 -11.69 24.59
N GLN A 582 17.58 -12.36 25.71
CA GLN A 582 18.10 -11.71 26.92
C GLN A 582 19.58 -11.29 26.81
N GLY A 583 20.26 -11.60 25.70
CA GLY A 583 21.56 -11.11 25.28
C GLY A 583 21.48 -10.33 23.97
N GLU A 584 22.60 -9.78 23.47
CA GLU A 584 22.66 -9.04 22.23
C GLU A 584 22.17 -9.89 21.04
N ALA A 585 21.22 -9.35 20.24
CA ALA A 585 20.66 -10.03 19.07
C ALA A 585 21.74 -10.27 18.00
N ASP A 586 22.06 -11.53 17.71
CA ASP A 586 23.04 -11.97 16.72
C ASP A 586 22.40 -12.18 15.33
N GLU A 587 23.16 -11.90 14.26
CA GLU A 587 22.76 -12.17 12.87
C GLU A 587 22.40 -13.67 12.63
N GLY A 588 23.02 -14.57 13.37
CA GLY A 588 22.71 -16.00 13.38
C GLY A 588 21.27 -16.31 13.79
N LEU A 589 20.70 -15.54 14.71
CA LEU A 589 19.30 -15.66 15.14
C LEU A 589 18.33 -15.32 14.00
N THR A 590 18.56 -14.19 13.34
CA THR A 590 17.73 -13.74 12.20
C THR A 590 17.78 -14.73 11.04
N TRP A 591 18.96 -15.28 10.76
CA TRP A 591 19.12 -16.30 9.71
C TRP A 591 18.35 -17.59 10.07
N ARG A 592 18.48 -18.10 11.31
CA ARG A 592 17.76 -19.30 11.78
C ARG A 592 16.25 -19.12 11.69
N ILE A 593 15.71 -18.00 12.17
CA ILE A 593 14.27 -17.68 12.08
C ILE A 593 13.82 -17.63 10.60
N SER A 594 14.63 -17.05 9.71
CA SER A 594 14.30 -16.98 8.29
C SER A 594 14.28 -18.36 7.62
N GLN A 595 15.20 -19.29 8.00
CA GLN A 595 15.22 -20.66 7.49
C GLN A 595 14.00 -21.46 7.94
N ILE A 596 13.57 -21.25 9.17
CA ILE A 596 12.37 -21.90 9.73
C ILE A 596 11.10 -21.38 9.05
N ALA A 597 10.99 -20.07 8.83
CA ALA A 597 9.88 -19.49 8.09
C ALA A 597 9.79 -20.05 6.66
N ARG A 598 10.95 -20.26 6.00
CA ARG A 598 11.02 -20.89 4.68
C ARG A 598 10.63 -22.37 4.73
N ALA A 599 11.09 -23.12 5.74
CA ALA A 599 10.75 -24.54 5.89
C ALA A 599 9.25 -24.72 6.15
N ARG A 600 8.65 -23.87 6.99
CA ARG A 600 7.20 -23.85 7.24
C ARG A 600 6.43 -23.53 5.97
N HIS A 601 6.83 -22.50 5.22
CA HIS A 601 6.20 -22.12 3.97
C HIS A 601 6.30 -23.21 2.90
N ARG A 602 7.43 -23.93 2.85
CA ARG A 602 7.64 -25.08 1.96
C ARG A 602 6.73 -26.26 2.31
N ALA A 603 6.57 -26.56 3.60
CA ALA A 603 5.66 -27.60 4.08
C ALA A 603 4.17 -27.26 3.84
N GLU A 604 3.82 -25.99 3.83
CA GLU A 604 2.46 -25.51 3.51
C GLU A 604 2.14 -25.59 2.00
N ARG A 605 3.15 -25.59 1.11
CA ARG A 605 3.01 -25.58 -0.37
C ARG A 605 3.99 -26.56 -1.03
N PRO A 606 3.76 -27.87 -0.97
CA PRO A 606 4.66 -28.85 -1.54
C PRO A 606 4.76 -28.82 -3.08
N GLU A 607 3.88 -28.06 -3.77
CA GLU A 607 3.77 -28.07 -5.24
C GLU A 607 4.76 -27.16 -5.97
N LEU A 608 5.54 -26.29 -5.28
CA LEU A 608 6.38 -25.30 -5.93
C LEU A 608 7.82 -25.73 -6.27
N GLU A 609 8.31 -26.86 -5.79
CA GLU A 609 9.68 -27.36 -6.06
C GLU A 609 9.79 -28.61 -6.95
N ALA A 610 8.69 -29.15 -7.44
CA ALA A 610 8.68 -30.39 -8.24
C ALA A 610 8.65 -30.16 -9.76
N THR A 611 9.09 -29.02 -10.27
CA THR A 611 9.25 -28.75 -11.71
C THR A 611 10.71 -28.89 -12.17
N SER A 612 11.34 -30.01 -11.84
CA SER A 612 12.45 -30.56 -12.66
C SER A 612 12.36 -32.06 -12.57
N ASP A 613 11.97 -32.66 -13.68
CA ASP A 613 11.92 -34.08 -14.00
C ASP A 613 10.77 -34.92 -13.40
N LEU A 614 9.96 -35.38 -14.33
CA LEU A 614 8.96 -36.45 -14.32
C LEU A 614 7.49 -36.08 -14.08
N ASN A 615 6.81 -36.03 -15.20
CA ASN A 615 5.48 -36.57 -15.53
C ASN A 615 4.23 -35.72 -15.55
N GLU A 616 3.59 -35.87 -16.71
CA GLU A 616 2.37 -35.25 -17.24
C GLU A 616 1.09 -35.52 -16.42
N ASP A 617 1.10 -36.32 -15.36
CA ASP A 617 -0.12 -36.73 -14.61
C ASP A 617 -0.38 -35.94 -13.32
N ARG A 618 0.58 -35.14 -12.85
CA ARG A 618 0.42 -34.34 -11.61
C ARG A 618 -0.50 -33.13 -11.69
N PRO A 619 -0.65 -32.43 -12.83
CA PRO A 619 -1.63 -31.37 -12.96
C PRO A 619 -3.08 -31.84 -12.81
N ALA A 620 -3.37 -33.08 -13.22
CA ALA A 620 -4.71 -33.66 -13.10
C ALA A 620 -5.07 -33.98 -11.64
N LEU A 621 -4.11 -34.44 -10.83
CA LEU A 621 -4.33 -34.70 -9.40
C LEU A 621 -4.45 -33.42 -8.58
N SER A 622 -3.66 -32.38 -8.90
CA SER A 622 -3.76 -31.06 -8.28
C SER A 622 -5.09 -30.37 -8.64
N ALA A 623 -5.53 -30.48 -9.89
CA ALA A 623 -6.83 -29.99 -10.31
C ALA A 623 -7.97 -30.76 -9.63
N GLN A 624 -7.87 -32.08 -9.46
CA GLN A 624 -8.85 -32.87 -8.72
C GLN A 624 -8.89 -32.53 -7.22
N LEU A 625 -7.75 -32.27 -6.58
CA LEU A 625 -7.67 -31.83 -5.19
C LEU A 625 -8.23 -30.39 -5.03
N SER A 626 -7.95 -29.50 -5.98
CA SER A 626 -8.48 -28.15 -6.01
C SER A 626 -9.99 -28.16 -6.29
N ASP A 627 -10.47 -28.98 -7.22
CA ASP A 627 -11.91 -29.22 -7.47
C ASP A 627 -12.60 -29.89 -6.28
N TRP A 628 -11.92 -30.72 -5.56
CA TRP A 628 -12.42 -31.38 -4.35
C TRP A 628 -12.52 -30.42 -3.17
N LEU A 629 -11.55 -29.53 -3.00
CA LEU A 629 -11.56 -28.48 -1.96
C LEU A 629 -12.50 -27.33 -2.30
N SER A 630 -12.75 -27.06 -3.58
CA SER A 630 -13.62 -26.02 -4.10
C SER A 630 -15.02 -26.48 -4.53
N GLY A 631 -15.22 -27.77 -4.81
CA GLY A 631 -16.41 -28.31 -5.45
C GLY A 631 -17.28 -29.16 -4.53
N GLN A 632 -18.35 -28.56 -4.02
CA GLN A 632 -19.72 -29.07 -3.93
C GLN A 632 -19.97 -30.61 -3.92
N ILE A 633 -19.35 -31.40 -3.07
CA ILE A 633 -19.73 -32.80 -2.85
C ILE A 633 -21.02 -32.94 -1.99
N TRP A 634 -21.71 -31.83 -1.72
CA TRP A 634 -22.94 -31.79 -0.89
C TRP A 634 -24.25 -31.92 -1.64
N ARG A 635 -24.27 -32.08 -2.96
CA ARG A 635 -25.51 -32.39 -3.67
C ARG A 635 -25.73 -33.90 -3.70
N LYS A 636 -26.56 -34.39 -2.79
CA LYS A 636 -27.22 -35.71 -2.95
C LYS A 636 -27.90 -35.77 -4.32
N PRO A 637 -27.75 -36.85 -5.09
CA PRO A 637 -28.58 -37.04 -6.27
C PRO A 637 -30.03 -37.17 -5.79
N SER A 638 -30.90 -36.33 -6.31
CA SER A 638 -32.33 -36.48 -6.18
C SER A 638 -32.72 -37.81 -6.85
N GLY A 639 -33.03 -38.78 -6.01
CA GLY A 639 -33.50 -40.06 -6.45
C GLY A 639 -34.89 -39.98 -7.10
N ARG A 640 -35.10 -40.81 -8.05
CA ARG A 640 -36.42 -41.35 -8.37
C ARG A 640 -36.82 -42.32 -7.27
#